data_8e18c732c1aa83c56bea630c461db4d2
#
_entry.id   8e18c732c1aa83c56bea630c461db4d2
#
_cell.length_a   1.000
_cell.length_b   1.000
_cell.length_c   1.000
_cell.angle_alpha   90.00
_cell.angle_beta   90.00
_cell.angle_gamma   90.00
#
_symmetry.space_group_name_H-M   'P 1'
#
loop_
_entity.id
_entity.type
_entity.pdbx_description
1 polymer ?
#
loop_
_entity_poly.entity_id
_entity_poly.type
_entity_poly.pdbx_seq_one_letter_code
_entity_poly.pdbx_strand_id
1 'polypeptide(L)'
;MGLHAEVVEQPITDTLEINYMPYAMSVIISRAIPEIDGFKPSHRKLLYTMYQMKLLGAGRTKSANVVGATMKLNPHGDGAIYETMVRLSKGYGALLHPPVDSKGNFGKVYSRDMAYAASRYTEVKLDGICEELFRDIDKNVVDFVPNYDGTLTEPVLLPTTFPNILVSANMGIAVGMASNLCGFNLAEVCQATIARIKDPQADLLETLKAPDFPTGGQLLYDRKELESIYRTGRGSFKVRAKWRYLKAENLIEIYEIPYTTTAEAILDKVAELIKSGKVREVADMRDETDLSGLKLAIDLKRGTDPDKLMQKLFRATPLQDSFACNFNILVDGMPKVMGVGEILDRWTEWRSGCVRRAAQHTLEQKQDKLHLLKGLGAILLDIDKAIAIIRSTEQDNLVVPNLMEGFGLDKIQAEYVADLRLRNINKEYILRRTAETEQLEKDIADLTDLIAKPARIRREIVRQLQAVAKKYGEDRRTEIVLLEQLAEEAPETEEIPATPVHLFLSKQGYFKKISPQSLRMSGEQKYKEGDGPAFHWETTTAAELLFFTNRQQCYKAFAYTFDDSKASVLGDYLPAKLDMDEGETILWAGLAGDYTGTLLFFFENGKVARVPLSAYQTVTRRKKLTGAYSDKSPLKDVLFLPEGTEEEVVLYSTEGRALLFQTDGIPVKTTRSTQGVQVMTLKKSYKAEYALPLAQTKIVNRSRYRARSLPAAGALVKAEDQGDTQMSLL
;
A
#
# COMPACT_ATOMS: atom_id res chain seq x y z
N MET A 1 -34.33 -15.06 45.34
CA MET A 1 -33.91 -13.68 45.08
C MET A 1 -33.74 -13.52 43.57
N GLY A 2 -34.74 -12.92 42.91
CA GLY A 2 -34.65 -12.60 41.48
C GLY A 2 -33.69 -11.43 41.29
N LEU A 3 -32.62 -11.65 40.55
CA LEU A 3 -31.78 -10.58 40.06
C LEU A 3 -32.61 -9.81 39.02
N HIS A 4 -33.17 -8.66 39.40
CA HIS A 4 -33.68 -7.69 38.45
C HIS A 4 -32.48 -7.07 37.76
N ALA A 5 -32.19 -7.51 36.53
CA ALA A 5 -31.23 -6.82 35.68
C ALA A 5 -31.86 -5.49 35.27
N GLU A 6 -31.25 -4.39 35.66
CA GLU A 6 -31.62 -3.06 35.22
C GLU A 6 -31.12 -2.87 33.76
N VAL A 7 -32.05 -2.61 32.85
CA VAL A 7 -31.72 -2.33 31.45
C VAL A 7 -31.40 -0.85 31.38
N VAL A 8 -30.13 -0.53 31.12
CA VAL A 8 -29.65 0.85 30.93
C VAL A 8 -29.60 1.11 29.42
N GLU A 9 -30.34 2.11 28.96
CA GLU A 9 -30.20 2.61 27.57
C GLU A 9 -28.91 3.43 27.44
N GLN A 10 -28.03 3.02 26.56
CA GLN A 10 -26.79 3.75 26.24
C GLN A 10 -26.75 4.03 24.74
N PRO A 11 -26.66 5.31 24.34
CA PRO A 11 -26.47 5.68 22.93
C PRO A 11 -25.21 5.02 22.35
N ILE A 12 -25.29 4.53 21.12
CA ILE A 12 -24.13 3.95 20.43
C ILE A 12 -22.99 4.96 20.27
N THR A 13 -23.31 6.26 20.12
CA THR A 13 -22.35 7.35 20.06
C THR A 13 -21.47 7.41 21.30
N ASP A 14 -22.06 7.30 22.50
CA ASP A 14 -21.33 7.35 23.77
C ASP A 14 -20.40 6.13 23.89
N THR A 15 -20.86 4.96 23.45
CA THR A 15 -20.03 3.74 23.40
C THR A 15 -18.86 3.91 22.45
N LEU A 16 -19.07 4.53 21.29
CA LEU A 16 -18.00 4.80 20.32
C LEU A 16 -16.98 5.81 20.87
N GLU A 17 -17.44 6.90 21.47
CA GLU A 17 -16.55 7.95 21.97
C GLU A 17 -15.77 7.52 23.22
N ILE A 18 -16.43 6.86 24.16
CA ILE A 18 -15.82 6.52 25.46
C ILE A 18 -14.99 5.24 25.41
N ASN A 19 -15.42 4.23 24.64
CA ASN A 19 -14.79 2.90 24.65
C ASN A 19 -13.99 2.63 23.37
N TYR A 20 -14.57 2.89 22.19
CA TYR A 20 -13.96 2.51 20.91
C TYR A 20 -12.88 3.49 20.44
N MET A 21 -13.12 4.79 20.57
CA MET A 21 -12.15 5.81 20.16
C MET A 21 -10.83 5.72 20.92
N PRO A 22 -10.78 5.60 22.26
CA PRO A 22 -9.52 5.43 22.99
C PRO A 22 -8.78 4.15 22.58
N TYR A 23 -9.51 3.05 22.35
CA TYR A 23 -8.92 1.82 21.83
C TYR A 23 -8.33 2.03 20.43
N ALA A 24 -9.10 2.59 19.51
CA ALA A 24 -8.64 2.87 18.14
C ALA A 24 -7.40 3.78 18.15
N MET A 25 -7.40 4.85 18.94
CA MET A 25 -6.26 5.77 19.09
C MET A 25 -5.03 5.05 19.65
N SER A 26 -5.19 4.19 20.66
CA SER A 26 -4.07 3.43 21.21
C SER A 26 -3.46 2.47 20.19
N VAL A 27 -4.27 1.80 19.36
CA VAL A 27 -3.78 0.93 18.28
C VAL A 27 -3.05 1.72 17.22
N ILE A 28 -3.53 2.91 16.88
CA ILE A 28 -2.91 3.80 15.88
C ILE A 28 -1.55 4.29 16.39
N ILE A 29 -1.52 4.92 17.55
CA ILE A 29 -0.36 5.68 18.06
C ILE A 29 0.68 4.72 18.68
N SER A 30 0.22 3.76 19.49
CA SER A 30 1.13 2.97 20.33
C SER A 30 1.48 1.59 19.73
N ARG A 31 0.98 1.24 18.54
CA ARG A 31 1.19 -0.11 18.00
C ARG A 31 1.47 -0.18 16.51
N ALA A 32 0.62 0.40 15.65
CA ALA A 32 0.57 0.03 14.24
C ALA A 32 1.33 0.96 13.31
N ILE A 33 1.25 2.28 13.53
CA ILE A 33 1.80 3.29 12.62
C ILE A 33 3.21 3.67 13.08
N PRO A 34 4.21 3.70 12.17
CA PRO A 34 5.56 4.13 12.51
C PRO A 34 5.64 5.65 12.67
N GLU A 35 6.63 6.11 13.43
CA GLU A 35 6.96 7.50 13.60
C GLU A 35 8.10 7.94 12.68
N ILE A 36 8.47 9.23 12.75
CA ILE A 36 9.47 9.84 11.85
C ILE A 36 10.85 9.18 11.91
N ASP A 37 11.19 8.50 13.01
CA ASP A 37 12.42 7.70 13.13
C ASP A 37 12.36 6.36 12.38
N GLY A 38 11.22 6.00 11.81
CA GLY A 38 10.99 4.77 11.04
C GLY A 38 10.63 3.54 11.88
N PHE A 39 10.40 3.70 13.15
CA PHE A 39 10.12 2.60 14.06
C PHE A 39 8.72 2.68 14.66
N LYS A 40 8.15 1.50 14.94
CA LYS A 40 7.02 1.33 15.84
C LYS A 40 7.51 1.29 17.28
N PRO A 41 6.65 1.52 18.27
CA PRO A 41 7.04 1.43 19.68
C PRO A 41 7.70 0.09 20.06
N SER A 42 7.16 -1.05 19.56
CA SER A 42 7.74 -2.37 19.82
C SER A 42 9.15 -2.54 19.27
N HIS A 43 9.42 -1.99 18.06
CA HIS A 43 10.76 -1.99 17.47
C HIS A 43 11.74 -1.18 18.33
N ARG A 44 11.31 0.01 18.73
CA ARG A 44 12.13 0.96 19.50
C ARG A 44 12.48 0.41 20.86
N LYS A 45 11.51 -0.16 21.59
CA LYS A 45 11.70 -0.79 22.89
C LYS A 45 12.69 -1.97 22.83
N LEU A 46 12.57 -2.83 21.83
CA LEU A 46 13.47 -3.95 21.60
C LEU A 46 14.91 -3.46 21.34
N LEU A 47 15.09 -2.56 20.39
CA LEU A 47 16.40 -2.04 20.01
C LEU A 47 17.07 -1.27 21.18
N TYR A 48 16.29 -0.47 21.91
CA TYR A 48 16.80 0.25 23.08
C TYR A 48 17.19 -0.70 24.21
N THR A 49 16.43 -1.77 24.46
CA THR A 49 16.85 -2.83 25.42
C THR A 49 18.18 -3.45 25.01
N MET A 50 18.36 -3.77 23.73
CA MET A 50 19.63 -4.31 23.24
C MET A 50 20.78 -3.30 23.40
N TYR A 51 20.52 -2.02 23.21
CA TYR A 51 21.49 -0.94 23.44
C TYR A 51 21.88 -0.84 24.92
N GLN A 52 20.90 -0.86 25.84
CA GLN A 52 21.16 -0.86 27.30
C GLN A 52 21.93 -2.10 27.74
N MET A 53 21.71 -3.26 27.12
CA MET A 53 22.49 -4.48 27.34
C MET A 53 23.90 -4.40 26.74
N LYS A 54 24.30 -3.28 26.15
CA LYS A 54 25.61 -3.03 25.52
C LYS A 54 25.94 -4.01 24.39
N LEU A 55 24.91 -4.42 23.63
CA LEU A 55 25.07 -5.36 22.51
C LEU A 55 25.57 -4.69 21.23
N LEU A 56 25.83 -3.40 21.23
CA LEU A 56 26.50 -2.70 20.13
C LEU A 56 28.02 -2.85 20.30
N GLY A 57 28.69 -3.42 19.31
CA GLY A 57 30.12 -3.70 19.35
C GLY A 57 30.55 -4.87 20.24
N ALA A 58 29.65 -5.54 20.96
CA ALA A 58 29.89 -6.67 21.82
C ALA A 58 29.66 -8.03 21.14
N GLY A 59 29.90 -9.13 21.87
CA GLY A 59 29.53 -10.49 21.47
C GLY A 59 28.02 -10.70 21.44
N ARG A 60 27.55 -11.73 20.70
CA ARG A 60 26.15 -12.12 20.67
C ARG A 60 25.70 -12.74 21.98
N THR A 61 24.41 -12.54 22.32
CA THR A 61 23.74 -13.23 23.42
C THR A 61 22.58 -14.05 22.91
N LYS A 62 22.03 -14.97 23.72
CA LYS A 62 20.82 -15.73 23.35
C LYS A 62 19.65 -14.79 23.16
N SER A 63 18.86 -15.01 22.11
CA SER A 63 17.67 -14.20 21.82
C SER A 63 16.69 -14.20 23.00
N ALA A 64 16.54 -15.32 23.70
CA ALA A 64 15.70 -15.43 24.89
C ALA A 64 16.08 -14.43 26.01
N ASN A 65 17.38 -14.12 26.18
CA ASN A 65 17.83 -13.13 27.16
C ASN A 65 17.35 -11.72 26.80
N VAL A 66 17.43 -11.37 25.51
CA VAL A 66 16.96 -10.08 25.02
C VAL A 66 15.44 -9.97 25.13
N VAL A 67 14.71 -11.04 24.77
CA VAL A 67 13.24 -11.09 24.89
C VAL A 67 12.83 -10.85 26.35
N GLY A 68 13.43 -11.59 27.30
CA GLY A 68 13.13 -11.43 28.73
C GLY A 68 13.45 -10.01 29.26
N ALA A 69 14.57 -9.43 28.82
CA ALA A 69 14.93 -8.05 29.20
C ALA A 69 13.94 -7.03 28.60
N THR A 70 13.48 -7.22 27.36
CA THR A 70 12.56 -6.31 26.66
C THR A 70 11.19 -6.27 27.32
N MET A 71 10.74 -7.34 27.99
CA MET A 71 9.46 -7.37 28.70
C MET A 71 9.35 -6.28 29.78
N LYS A 72 10.45 -5.77 30.30
CA LYS A 72 10.47 -4.65 31.27
C LYS A 72 10.03 -3.31 30.64
N LEU A 73 10.18 -3.15 29.33
CA LEU A 73 9.73 -1.97 28.58
C LEU A 73 8.44 -2.26 27.78
N ASN A 74 8.27 -3.51 27.34
CA ASN A 74 7.15 -3.93 26.48
C ASN A 74 6.36 -5.07 27.17
N PRO A 75 5.25 -4.77 27.88
CA PRO A 75 4.50 -5.75 28.68
C PRO A 75 3.60 -6.63 27.80
N HIS A 76 4.14 -7.21 26.74
CA HIS A 76 3.48 -8.14 25.84
C HIS A 76 4.11 -9.54 25.91
N GLY A 77 3.45 -10.52 25.31
CA GLY A 77 3.95 -11.90 25.28
C GLY A 77 5.32 -12.01 24.61
N ASP A 78 6.14 -12.90 25.12
CA ASP A 78 7.51 -13.19 24.65
C ASP A 78 7.54 -13.56 23.16
N GLY A 79 6.52 -14.27 22.66
CA GLY A 79 6.37 -14.59 21.24
C GLY A 79 6.32 -13.35 20.35
N ALA A 80 5.53 -12.34 20.69
CA ALA A 80 5.41 -11.10 19.92
C ALA A 80 6.71 -10.29 19.90
N ILE A 81 7.44 -10.28 21.03
CA ILE A 81 8.76 -9.62 21.10
C ILE A 81 9.76 -10.37 20.21
N TYR A 82 9.75 -11.71 20.26
CA TYR A 82 10.64 -12.51 19.44
C TYR A 82 10.33 -12.40 17.94
N GLU A 83 9.07 -12.41 17.53
CA GLU A 83 8.66 -12.14 16.14
C GLU A 83 9.12 -10.77 15.66
N THR A 84 9.03 -9.74 16.50
CA THR A 84 9.60 -8.41 16.21
C THR A 84 11.12 -8.50 15.98
N MET A 85 11.83 -9.22 16.83
CA MET A 85 13.28 -9.45 16.68
C MET A 85 13.62 -10.20 15.39
N VAL A 86 12.86 -11.23 15.05
CA VAL A 86 13.00 -11.99 13.80
C VAL A 86 12.88 -11.05 12.61
N ARG A 87 11.82 -10.23 12.56
CA ARG A 87 11.60 -9.29 11.45
C ARG A 87 12.73 -8.26 11.30
N LEU A 88 13.32 -7.82 12.39
CA LEU A 88 14.45 -6.86 12.39
C LEU A 88 15.81 -7.53 12.16
N SER A 89 15.87 -8.87 12.08
CA SER A 89 17.12 -9.61 11.98
C SER A 89 17.64 -9.76 10.55
N LYS A 90 18.95 -9.78 10.41
CA LYS A 90 19.67 -10.07 9.18
C LYS A 90 19.34 -11.46 8.62
N GLY A 91 19.15 -12.44 9.49
CA GLY A 91 18.87 -13.82 9.10
C GLY A 91 17.54 -14.00 8.42
N TYR A 92 16.52 -13.19 8.77
CA TYR A 92 15.19 -13.24 8.16
C TYR A 92 15.14 -12.55 6.79
N GLY A 93 15.90 -11.46 6.60
CA GLY A 93 16.04 -10.80 5.32
C GLY A 93 14.85 -9.93 4.89
N ALA A 94 14.07 -9.37 5.84
CA ALA A 94 12.94 -8.49 5.55
C ALA A 94 13.33 -7.02 5.31
N LEU A 95 14.55 -6.61 5.65
CA LEU A 95 15.02 -5.24 5.57
C LEU A 95 16.33 -5.16 4.77
N LEU A 96 16.56 -4.04 4.08
CA LEU A 96 17.82 -3.75 3.39
C LEU A 96 18.97 -3.59 4.40
N HIS A 97 18.72 -2.87 5.49
CA HIS A 97 19.67 -2.62 6.57
C HIS A 97 19.07 -3.09 7.92
N PRO A 98 19.08 -4.39 8.20
CA PRO A 98 18.53 -4.93 9.44
C PRO A 98 19.34 -4.50 10.65
N PRO A 99 18.73 -3.93 11.71
CA PRO A 99 19.44 -3.46 12.90
C PRO A 99 19.90 -4.59 13.84
N VAL A 100 19.41 -5.83 13.63
CA VAL A 100 19.78 -6.98 14.47
C VAL A 100 20.67 -7.93 13.68
N ASP A 101 21.94 -8.01 14.09
CA ASP A 101 22.86 -9.04 13.61
C ASP A 101 22.56 -10.36 14.34
N SER A 102 22.31 -11.42 13.58
CA SER A 102 21.72 -12.66 14.03
C SER A 102 22.55 -13.89 13.66
N LYS A 103 22.53 -14.92 14.53
CA LYS A 103 23.14 -16.23 14.28
C LYS A 103 22.15 -17.34 14.64
N GLY A 104 22.01 -18.32 13.77
CA GLY A 104 21.06 -19.41 13.86
C GLY A 104 19.94 -19.28 12.81
N ASN A 105 18.91 -20.12 12.95
CA ASN A 105 17.78 -20.11 12.01
C ASN A 105 16.72 -19.07 12.43
N PHE A 106 16.62 -18.01 11.65
CA PHE A 106 15.59 -16.96 11.79
C PHE A 106 14.49 -17.05 10.75
N GLY A 107 14.40 -18.17 10.00
CA GLY A 107 13.47 -18.28 8.87
C GLY A 107 13.88 -17.40 7.69
N LYS A 108 12.99 -17.24 6.73
CA LYS A 108 13.18 -16.39 5.54
C LYS A 108 11.90 -15.65 5.18
N VAL A 109 12.02 -14.36 4.85
CA VAL A 109 10.87 -13.51 4.51
C VAL A 109 10.13 -14.00 3.26
N TYR A 110 10.82 -14.66 2.34
CA TYR A 110 10.28 -15.19 1.09
C TYR A 110 9.68 -16.59 1.21
N SER A 111 9.65 -17.19 2.41
CA SER A 111 9.09 -18.51 2.63
C SER A 111 8.19 -18.53 3.88
N ARG A 112 6.99 -19.08 3.71
CA ARG A 112 6.04 -19.35 4.79
C ARG A 112 6.45 -20.58 5.62
N ASP A 113 7.06 -21.57 4.98
CA ASP A 113 7.34 -22.88 5.55
C ASP A 113 8.73 -22.94 6.25
N MET A 114 9.64 -22.02 5.92
CA MET A 114 10.91 -21.85 6.61
C MET A 114 10.73 -21.10 7.93
N ALA A 115 10.19 -21.76 8.94
CA ALA A 115 9.96 -21.19 10.26
C ALA A 115 11.29 -20.94 11.00
N TYR A 116 11.31 -19.91 11.84
CA TYR A 116 12.44 -19.62 12.73
C TYR A 116 12.52 -20.58 13.91
N ALA A 117 13.73 -20.83 14.40
CA ALA A 117 13.96 -21.63 15.60
C ALA A 117 13.54 -20.89 16.88
N ALA A 118 13.25 -21.61 17.94
CA ALA A 118 12.94 -21.01 19.24
C ALA A 118 14.08 -20.11 19.75
N SER A 119 13.73 -19.05 20.47
CA SER A 119 14.65 -17.97 20.93
C SER A 119 15.84 -18.48 21.77
N ARG A 120 15.73 -19.64 22.41
CA ARG A 120 16.80 -20.29 23.17
C ARG A 120 17.93 -20.84 22.29
N TYR A 121 17.68 -21.08 21.00
CA TYR A 121 18.67 -21.63 20.06
C TYR A 121 19.37 -20.56 19.22
N THR A 122 18.78 -19.37 19.09
CA THR A 122 19.30 -18.28 18.29
C THR A 122 20.09 -17.27 19.14
N GLU A 123 20.96 -16.52 18.47
CA GLU A 123 21.82 -15.51 19.11
C GLU A 123 21.77 -14.21 18.33
N VAL A 124 21.81 -13.08 19.05
CA VAL A 124 21.68 -11.74 18.49
C VAL A 124 22.63 -10.75 19.13
N LYS A 125 22.94 -9.70 18.39
CA LYS A 125 23.54 -8.45 18.84
C LYS A 125 23.00 -7.30 17.95
N LEU A 126 23.30 -6.06 18.29
CA LEU A 126 23.04 -4.94 17.40
C LEU A 126 24.04 -4.94 16.23
N ASP A 127 23.54 -4.66 15.02
CA ASP A 127 24.38 -4.45 13.84
C ASP A 127 25.09 -3.09 13.94
N GLY A 128 26.18 -2.92 13.18
CA GLY A 128 26.99 -1.70 13.18
C GLY A 128 26.20 -0.45 12.76
N ILE A 129 25.16 -0.56 11.93
CA ILE A 129 24.31 0.57 11.55
C ILE A 129 23.59 1.20 12.76
N CYS A 130 23.44 0.45 13.85
CA CYS A 130 22.83 0.98 15.06
C CYS A 130 23.65 2.12 15.72
N GLU A 131 24.93 2.28 15.39
CA GLU A 131 25.69 3.48 15.76
C GLU A 131 24.98 4.75 15.25
N GLU A 132 24.36 4.66 14.09
CA GLU A 132 23.65 5.77 13.46
C GLU A 132 22.19 5.92 13.94
N LEU A 133 21.62 4.86 14.50
CA LEU A 133 20.28 4.90 15.10
C LEU A 133 20.31 5.48 16.54
N PHE A 134 21.41 5.24 17.28
CA PHE A 134 21.56 5.66 18.67
C PHE A 134 22.55 6.82 18.87
N ARG A 135 22.95 7.48 17.78
CA ARG A 135 23.96 8.55 17.85
C ARG A 135 23.58 9.63 18.84
N ASP A 136 24.47 9.87 19.79
CA ASP A 136 24.34 10.90 20.83
C ASP A 136 23.13 10.73 21.77
N ILE A 137 22.52 9.54 21.86
CA ILE A 137 21.34 9.31 22.69
C ILE A 137 21.56 9.71 24.16
N ASP A 138 22.79 9.59 24.64
CA ASP A 138 23.20 9.95 26.01
C ASP A 138 23.35 11.47 26.20
N LYS A 139 23.20 12.28 25.16
CA LYS A 139 23.34 13.74 25.19
C LYS A 139 21.99 14.49 25.18
N ASN A 140 20.97 13.91 25.74
CA ASN A 140 19.64 14.50 25.82
C ASN A 140 19.05 14.93 24.46
N VAL A 141 19.36 14.21 23.38
CA VAL A 141 18.94 14.55 22.00
C VAL A 141 17.48 14.24 21.72
N VAL A 142 16.87 13.32 22.48
CA VAL A 142 15.46 12.92 22.40
C VAL A 142 14.84 12.93 23.79
N ASP A 143 13.52 12.97 23.86
CA ASP A 143 12.80 12.92 25.11
C ASP A 143 12.72 11.47 25.62
N PHE A 144 12.69 11.33 26.93
CA PHE A 144 12.50 10.06 27.64
C PHE A 144 11.22 10.14 28.45
N VAL A 145 10.48 9.04 28.44
CA VAL A 145 9.24 8.89 29.22
C VAL A 145 9.33 7.68 30.12
N PRO A 146 8.62 7.65 31.26
CA PRO A 146 8.52 6.43 32.06
C PRO A 146 7.93 5.28 31.24
N ASN A 147 8.42 4.06 31.51
CA ASN A 147 7.80 2.85 30.99
C ASN A 147 6.41 2.61 31.65
N TYR A 148 5.75 1.51 31.29
CA TYR A 148 4.37 1.22 31.74
C TYR A 148 4.19 1.12 33.25
N ASP A 149 5.22 0.78 34.03
CA ASP A 149 5.17 0.66 35.50
C ASP A 149 5.96 1.78 36.23
N GLY A 150 6.54 2.72 35.50
CA GLY A 150 7.32 3.85 36.06
C GLY A 150 8.67 3.47 36.64
N THR A 151 9.13 2.22 36.49
CA THR A 151 10.41 1.78 37.07
C THR A 151 11.63 2.09 36.20
N LEU A 152 11.41 2.26 34.90
CA LEU A 152 12.44 2.55 33.91
C LEU A 152 12.00 3.71 33.02
N THR A 153 12.93 4.24 32.24
CA THR A 153 12.66 5.24 31.21
C THR A 153 12.99 4.69 29.82
N GLU A 154 12.23 5.11 28.82
CA GLU A 154 12.42 4.74 27.43
C GLU A 154 12.41 5.98 26.52
N PRO A 155 13.18 5.98 25.41
CA PRO A 155 13.18 7.09 24.47
C PRO A 155 11.87 7.13 23.67
N VAL A 156 11.32 8.32 23.50
CA VAL A 156 10.14 8.54 22.64
C VAL A 156 10.46 8.22 21.18
N LEU A 157 11.62 8.67 20.68
CA LEU A 157 12.15 8.43 19.35
C LEU A 157 13.63 8.03 19.40
N LEU A 158 14.14 7.35 18.37
CA LEU A 158 15.60 7.11 18.24
C LEU A 158 16.23 8.22 17.37
N PRO A 159 17.40 8.76 17.78
CA PRO A 159 18.03 9.91 17.11
C PRO A 159 18.76 9.53 15.81
N THR A 160 18.01 8.98 14.85
CA THR A 160 18.56 8.49 13.58
C THR A 160 19.29 9.58 12.79
N THR A 161 20.47 9.27 12.25
CA THR A 161 21.28 10.21 11.46
C THR A 161 20.94 10.21 9.98
N PHE A 162 20.02 9.35 9.56
CA PHE A 162 19.47 9.26 8.21
C PHE A 162 17.97 8.98 8.28
N PRO A 163 17.18 9.30 7.24
CA PRO A 163 15.72 9.06 7.21
C PRO A 163 15.37 7.57 7.15
N ASN A 164 15.51 6.87 8.26
CA ASN A 164 15.25 5.43 8.35
C ASN A 164 13.82 5.06 7.98
N ILE A 165 12.86 5.96 8.16
CA ILE A 165 11.46 5.79 7.74
C ILE A 165 11.30 5.48 6.25
N LEU A 166 12.21 5.93 5.40
CA LEU A 166 12.24 5.64 3.96
C LEU A 166 13.17 4.46 3.61
N VAL A 167 14.12 4.11 4.48
CA VAL A 167 15.04 2.99 4.23
C VAL A 167 14.41 1.66 4.63
N SER A 168 13.71 1.63 5.75
CA SER A 168 13.13 0.41 6.31
C SER A 168 11.67 0.26 5.91
N ALA A 169 11.36 -0.74 5.06
CA ALA A 169 9.98 -1.09 4.72
C ALA A 169 9.15 -1.38 5.99
N ASN A 170 7.97 -0.78 6.06
CA ASN A 170 7.08 -0.91 7.21
C ASN A 170 5.63 -1.06 6.79
N MET A 171 4.95 -2.08 7.32
CA MET A 171 3.53 -2.28 7.12
C MET A 171 2.83 -2.30 8.47
N GLY A 172 1.76 -1.53 8.62
CA GLY A 172 0.95 -1.47 9.83
C GLY A 172 -0.53 -1.43 9.51
N ILE A 173 -1.31 -2.23 10.23
CA ILE A 173 -2.76 -2.25 10.13
C ILE A 173 -3.31 -1.77 11.46
N ALA A 174 -3.96 -0.61 11.45
CA ALA A 174 -4.62 -0.01 12.60
C ALA A 174 -6.14 -0.05 12.43
N VAL A 175 -6.85 0.53 13.38
CA VAL A 175 -8.30 0.68 13.29
C VAL A 175 -8.63 1.87 12.39
N GLY A 176 -9.35 1.62 11.31
CA GLY A 176 -9.78 2.66 10.36
C GLY A 176 -8.68 3.22 9.46
N MET A 177 -7.42 2.78 9.62
CA MET A 177 -6.32 3.21 8.77
C MET A 177 -5.20 2.18 8.69
N ALA A 178 -4.36 2.30 7.68
CA ALA A 178 -3.20 1.45 7.49
C ALA A 178 -1.99 2.30 7.09
N SER A 179 -0.80 1.74 7.25
CA SER A 179 0.45 2.24 6.73
C SER A 179 1.12 1.16 5.90
N ASN A 180 1.65 1.50 4.74
CA ASN A 180 2.44 0.59 3.93
C ASN A 180 3.54 1.39 3.22
N LEU A 181 4.72 1.40 3.84
CA LEU A 181 5.91 2.07 3.34
C LEU A 181 6.81 1.03 2.66
N CYS A 182 7.17 1.29 1.41
CA CYS A 182 8.25 0.56 0.75
C CYS A 182 9.62 1.05 1.25
N GLY A 183 10.63 0.18 1.16
CA GLY A 183 12.01 0.57 1.41
C GLY A 183 12.62 1.24 0.18
N PHE A 184 13.65 2.04 0.43
CA PHE A 184 14.47 2.67 -0.59
C PHE A 184 15.95 2.42 -0.28
N ASN A 185 16.78 2.51 -1.30
CA ASN A 185 18.23 2.37 -1.13
C ASN A 185 18.79 3.47 -0.21
N LEU A 186 19.59 3.10 0.79
CA LEU A 186 20.13 4.02 1.80
C LEU A 186 20.95 5.15 1.19
N ALA A 187 21.81 4.85 0.25
CA ALA A 187 22.65 5.86 -0.40
C ALA A 187 21.81 6.87 -1.19
N GLU A 188 20.78 6.37 -1.92
CA GLU A 188 19.84 7.22 -2.66
C GLU A 188 19.00 8.10 -1.70
N VAL A 189 18.52 7.56 -0.57
CA VAL A 189 17.80 8.34 0.45
C VAL A 189 18.67 9.44 1.03
N CYS A 190 19.93 9.15 1.35
CA CYS A 190 20.88 10.17 1.82
C CYS A 190 21.11 11.26 0.76
N GLN A 191 21.29 10.89 -0.51
CA GLN A 191 21.49 11.82 -1.61
C GLN A 191 20.25 12.69 -1.85
N ALA A 192 19.06 12.09 -1.85
CA ALA A 192 17.80 12.82 -2.00
C ALA A 192 17.57 13.81 -0.85
N THR A 193 17.90 13.41 0.39
CA THR A 193 17.81 14.29 1.55
C THR A 193 18.79 15.48 1.41
N ILE A 194 20.01 15.24 0.98
CA ILE A 194 21.02 16.29 0.73
C ILE A 194 20.56 17.24 -0.38
N ALA A 195 20.00 16.69 -1.47
CA ALA A 195 19.45 17.51 -2.56
C ALA A 195 18.31 18.40 -2.05
N ARG A 196 17.37 17.83 -1.28
CA ARG A 196 16.24 18.56 -0.70
C ARG A 196 16.64 19.64 0.30
N ILE A 197 17.68 19.41 1.11
CA ILE A 197 18.24 20.41 2.06
C ILE A 197 18.84 21.59 1.29
N LYS A 198 19.47 21.33 0.14
CA LYS A 198 20.10 22.37 -0.70
C LYS A 198 19.07 23.13 -1.52
N ASP A 199 18.13 22.43 -2.11
CA ASP A 199 17.06 22.97 -2.94
C ASP A 199 15.72 22.32 -2.59
N PRO A 200 14.81 23.06 -1.92
CA PRO A 200 13.46 22.58 -1.61
C PRO A 200 12.61 22.19 -2.82
N GLN A 201 12.99 22.54 -4.04
CA GLN A 201 12.29 22.19 -5.27
C GLN A 201 13.00 21.11 -6.10
N ALA A 202 14.07 20.50 -5.55
CA ALA A 202 14.81 19.45 -6.25
C ALA A 202 13.90 18.29 -6.72
N ASP A 203 14.08 17.83 -7.95
CA ASP A 203 13.43 16.61 -8.44
C ASP A 203 14.01 15.39 -7.72
N LEU A 204 13.23 14.83 -6.84
CA LEU A 204 13.67 13.68 -6.02
C LEU A 204 13.87 12.41 -6.85
N LEU A 205 13.22 12.26 -8.01
CA LEU A 205 13.40 11.09 -8.88
C LEU A 205 14.78 11.01 -9.53
N GLU A 206 15.52 12.12 -9.59
CA GLU A 206 16.90 12.11 -10.07
C GLU A 206 17.85 11.40 -9.09
N THR A 207 17.60 11.54 -7.79
CA THR A 207 18.45 11.01 -6.72
C THR A 207 17.90 9.76 -6.08
N LEU A 208 16.59 9.69 -5.90
CA LEU A 208 15.85 8.54 -5.35
C LEU A 208 15.06 7.90 -6.49
N LYS A 209 15.68 7.00 -7.22
CA LYS A 209 15.18 6.54 -8.52
C LYS A 209 13.88 5.75 -8.41
N ALA A 210 13.80 4.83 -7.46
CA ALA A 210 12.64 3.96 -7.22
C ALA A 210 12.78 3.23 -5.87
N PRO A 211 11.71 2.60 -5.35
CA PRO A 211 11.78 1.65 -4.23
C PRO A 211 12.82 0.55 -4.46
N ASP A 212 13.40 0.06 -3.36
CA ASP A 212 14.37 -1.03 -3.35
C ASP A 212 13.96 -2.06 -2.30
N PHE A 213 14.07 -3.36 -2.61
CA PHE A 213 13.59 -4.44 -1.77
C PHE A 213 14.69 -5.44 -1.44
N PRO A 214 14.72 -5.99 -0.21
CA PRO A 214 15.72 -6.97 0.19
C PRO A 214 15.64 -8.28 -0.59
N THR A 215 14.48 -8.62 -1.16
CA THR A 215 14.26 -9.80 -2.01
C THR A 215 14.68 -9.58 -3.47
N GLY A 216 15.13 -8.38 -3.85
CA GLY A 216 15.48 -8.05 -5.22
C GLY A 216 14.28 -7.90 -6.14
N GLY A 217 14.29 -8.59 -7.27
CA GLY A 217 13.27 -8.53 -8.31
C GLY A 217 13.47 -7.37 -9.28
N GLN A 218 12.49 -7.19 -10.16
CA GLN A 218 12.46 -6.12 -11.18
C GLN A 218 11.27 -5.20 -10.93
N LEU A 219 11.53 -3.92 -10.69
CA LEU A 219 10.49 -2.89 -10.59
C LEU A 219 10.15 -2.38 -11.99
N LEU A 220 8.88 -2.49 -12.37
CA LEU A 220 8.38 -1.95 -13.62
C LEU A 220 8.20 -0.43 -13.48
N TYR A 221 9.10 0.32 -14.10
CA TYR A 221 9.20 1.76 -13.90
C TYR A 221 8.17 2.52 -14.72
N ASP A 222 7.27 3.18 -14.04
CA ASP A 222 6.39 4.21 -14.59
C ASP A 222 6.66 5.54 -13.86
N ARG A 223 7.24 6.51 -14.59
CA ARG A 223 7.61 7.82 -14.01
C ARG A 223 6.40 8.54 -13.43
N LYS A 224 5.25 8.51 -14.10
CA LYS A 224 4.04 9.23 -13.67
C LYS A 224 3.46 8.66 -12.38
N GLU A 225 3.44 7.33 -12.27
CA GLU A 225 3.01 6.63 -11.05
C GLU A 225 3.93 6.95 -9.87
N LEU A 226 5.25 6.89 -10.07
CA LEU A 226 6.23 7.21 -9.02
C LEU A 226 6.19 8.68 -8.62
N GLU A 227 6.06 9.63 -9.56
CA GLU A 227 5.85 11.05 -9.25
C GLU A 227 4.60 11.27 -8.38
N SER A 228 3.52 10.56 -8.68
CA SER A 228 2.29 10.60 -7.88
C SER A 228 2.54 10.09 -6.46
N ILE A 229 3.22 8.94 -6.31
CA ILE A 229 3.58 8.37 -4.99
C ILE A 229 4.48 9.33 -4.22
N TYR A 230 5.52 9.89 -4.85
CA TYR A 230 6.46 10.81 -4.20
C TYR A 230 5.79 12.09 -3.74
N ARG A 231 4.78 12.56 -4.47
CA ARG A 231 4.01 13.76 -4.11
C ARG A 231 2.96 13.50 -3.05
N THR A 232 2.25 12.37 -3.12
CA THR A 232 1.03 12.13 -2.31
C THR A 232 1.19 11.08 -1.21
N GLY A 233 2.21 10.25 -1.28
CA GLY A 233 2.39 9.08 -0.43
C GLY A 233 1.44 7.93 -0.74
N ARG A 234 0.69 8.00 -1.85
CA ARG A 234 -0.29 6.98 -2.29
C ARG A 234 -0.10 6.64 -3.76
N GLY A 235 -0.35 5.39 -4.09
CA GLY A 235 -0.26 4.85 -5.44
C GLY A 235 0.18 3.40 -5.40
N SER A 236 0.47 2.83 -6.56
CA SER A 236 0.97 1.45 -6.64
C SER A 236 1.96 1.33 -7.80
N PHE A 237 2.89 0.43 -7.67
CA PHE A 237 3.81 0.03 -8.73
C PHE A 237 3.93 -1.48 -8.77
N LYS A 238 4.40 -2.03 -9.89
CA LYS A 238 4.55 -3.46 -10.06
C LYS A 238 5.98 -3.90 -9.84
N VAL A 239 6.13 -5.06 -9.20
CA VAL A 239 7.41 -5.76 -9.03
C VAL A 239 7.27 -7.15 -9.65
N ARG A 240 8.30 -7.57 -10.37
CA ARG A 240 8.37 -8.84 -11.09
C ARG A 240 9.53 -9.69 -10.59
N ALA A 241 9.37 -11.00 -10.59
CA ALA A 241 10.41 -11.97 -10.28
C ALA A 241 11.55 -11.92 -11.32
N LYS A 242 12.78 -12.23 -10.89
CA LYS A 242 13.89 -12.51 -11.78
C LYS A 242 14.02 -14.00 -12.03
N TRP A 243 14.28 -14.34 -13.27
CA TRP A 243 14.39 -15.71 -13.72
C TRP A 243 15.46 -15.87 -14.79
N ARG A 244 15.87 -17.11 -15.04
CA ARG A 244 16.74 -17.48 -16.15
C ARG A 244 16.35 -18.84 -16.72
N TYR A 245 16.59 -19.03 -17.99
CA TYR A 245 16.37 -20.30 -18.67
C TYR A 245 17.66 -21.11 -18.76
N LEU A 246 17.67 -22.29 -18.15
CA LEU A 246 18.77 -23.24 -18.20
C LEU A 246 18.52 -24.20 -19.36
N LYS A 247 19.04 -23.88 -20.54
CA LYS A 247 18.77 -24.59 -21.79
C LYS A 247 19.19 -26.07 -21.75
N ALA A 248 20.29 -26.40 -21.06
CA ALA A 248 20.78 -27.76 -20.93
C ALA A 248 19.81 -28.69 -20.20
N GLU A 249 19.09 -28.14 -19.22
CA GLU A 249 18.15 -28.87 -18.35
C GLU A 249 16.69 -28.65 -18.77
N ASN A 250 16.44 -27.78 -19.75
CA ASN A 250 15.12 -27.35 -20.18
C ASN A 250 14.26 -26.84 -19.00
N LEU A 251 14.88 -26.02 -18.16
CA LEU A 251 14.39 -25.57 -16.87
C LEU A 251 14.34 -24.02 -16.78
N ILE A 252 13.27 -23.48 -16.24
CA ILE A 252 13.21 -22.09 -15.76
C ILE A 252 13.58 -22.09 -14.29
N GLU A 253 14.62 -21.33 -13.92
CA GLU A 253 15.01 -21.08 -12.54
C GLU A 253 14.60 -19.66 -12.16
N ILE A 254 13.77 -19.52 -11.10
CA ILE A 254 13.40 -18.24 -10.49
C ILE A 254 14.25 -18.07 -9.23
N TYR A 255 15.03 -17.00 -9.16
CA TYR A 255 16.00 -16.77 -8.07
C TYR A 255 15.75 -15.49 -7.26
N GLU A 256 14.85 -14.61 -7.70
CA GLU A 256 14.34 -13.45 -6.93
C GLU A 256 12.84 -13.33 -7.16
N ILE A 257 12.08 -13.03 -6.11
CA ILE A 257 10.62 -12.89 -6.17
C ILE A 257 10.17 -11.54 -5.58
N PRO A 258 8.98 -11.05 -5.95
CA PRO A 258 8.41 -9.85 -5.35
C PRO A 258 8.35 -9.93 -3.81
N TYR A 259 8.65 -8.82 -3.16
CA TYR A 259 8.61 -8.71 -1.69
C TYR A 259 7.23 -8.97 -1.08
N THR A 260 6.17 -8.86 -1.89
CA THR A 260 4.77 -9.04 -1.49
C THR A 260 4.31 -10.48 -1.41
N THR A 261 5.13 -11.45 -1.84
CA THR A 261 4.73 -12.86 -1.98
C THR A 261 5.76 -13.82 -1.36
N THR A 262 5.43 -15.10 -1.31
CA THR A 262 6.31 -16.17 -0.87
C THR A 262 6.46 -17.25 -1.95
N ALA A 263 7.51 -18.06 -1.84
CA ALA A 263 7.78 -19.18 -2.73
C ALA A 263 6.57 -20.12 -2.83
N GLU A 264 6.00 -20.50 -1.68
CA GLU A 264 4.87 -21.43 -1.61
C GLU A 264 3.60 -20.85 -2.24
N ALA A 265 3.34 -19.55 -2.08
CA ALA A 265 2.19 -18.90 -2.70
C ALA A 265 2.27 -18.92 -4.24
N ILE A 266 3.48 -18.77 -4.77
CA ILE A 266 3.76 -18.89 -6.20
C ILE A 266 3.53 -20.34 -6.66
N LEU A 267 4.12 -21.32 -5.95
CA LEU A 267 4.01 -22.73 -6.27
C LEU A 267 2.56 -23.21 -6.23
N ASP A 268 1.82 -22.85 -5.16
CA ASP A 268 0.39 -23.16 -5.01
C ASP A 268 -0.43 -22.62 -6.20
N LYS A 269 -0.14 -21.38 -6.62
CA LYS A 269 -0.88 -20.74 -7.71
C LYS A 269 -0.54 -21.36 -9.08
N VAL A 270 0.71 -21.69 -9.32
CA VAL A 270 1.10 -22.40 -10.56
C VAL A 270 0.47 -23.81 -10.61
N ALA A 271 0.46 -24.53 -9.48
CA ALA A 271 -0.20 -25.83 -9.38
C ALA A 271 -1.72 -25.76 -9.67
N GLU A 272 -2.40 -24.71 -9.19
CA GLU A 272 -3.80 -24.42 -9.51
C GLU A 272 -4.00 -24.24 -11.02
N LEU A 273 -3.12 -23.47 -11.68
CA LEU A 273 -3.18 -23.22 -13.12
C LEU A 273 -2.94 -24.48 -13.95
N ILE A 274 -2.05 -25.36 -13.50
CA ILE A 274 -1.81 -26.68 -14.13
C ILE A 274 -3.05 -27.57 -13.98
N LYS A 275 -3.61 -27.69 -12.77
CA LYS A 275 -4.82 -28.48 -12.49
C LYS A 275 -6.03 -28.01 -13.30
N SER A 276 -6.19 -26.70 -13.45
CA SER A 276 -7.28 -26.10 -14.25
C SER A 276 -7.04 -26.17 -15.78
N GLY A 277 -5.88 -26.71 -16.23
CA GLY A 277 -5.53 -26.82 -17.65
C GLY A 277 -5.16 -25.50 -18.32
N LYS A 278 -5.06 -24.40 -17.57
CA LYS A 278 -4.66 -23.09 -18.09
C LYS A 278 -3.17 -23.03 -18.44
N VAL A 279 -2.33 -23.76 -17.70
CA VAL A 279 -0.89 -23.92 -17.98
C VAL A 279 -0.64 -25.40 -18.24
N ARG A 280 -0.26 -25.75 -19.46
CA ARG A 280 0.00 -27.13 -19.90
C ARG A 280 1.47 -27.38 -20.22
N GLU A 281 2.25 -26.32 -20.27
CA GLU A 281 3.63 -26.25 -20.71
C GLU A 281 4.62 -26.76 -19.64
N VAL A 282 4.20 -26.74 -18.39
CA VAL A 282 5.01 -27.18 -17.24
C VAL A 282 4.94 -28.69 -17.09
N ALA A 283 6.11 -29.35 -16.93
CA ALA A 283 6.22 -30.77 -16.67
C ALA A 283 6.27 -31.05 -15.17
N ASP A 284 7.11 -30.32 -14.42
CA ASP A 284 7.25 -30.42 -12.96
C ASP A 284 7.68 -29.07 -12.35
N MET A 285 7.55 -28.96 -11.04
CA MET A 285 7.92 -27.74 -10.31
C MET A 285 8.40 -28.08 -8.91
N ARG A 286 9.56 -27.52 -8.53
CA ARG A 286 10.22 -27.81 -7.24
C ARG A 286 10.74 -26.55 -6.59
N ASP A 287 10.74 -26.57 -5.25
CA ASP A 287 11.52 -25.62 -4.45
C ASP A 287 12.91 -26.26 -4.16
N GLU A 288 13.94 -25.69 -4.75
CA GLU A 288 15.34 -26.10 -4.57
C GLU A 288 16.13 -25.04 -3.76
N THR A 289 15.42 -24.20 -3.00
CA THR A 289 16.01 -23.17 -2.14
C THR A 289 16.99 -23.79 -1.13
N ASP A 290 18.21 -23.27 -1.10
CA ASP A 290 19.28 -23.71 -0.21
C ASP A 290 19.99 -22.53 0.47
N LEU A 291 21.17 -22.76 1.03
CA LEU A 291 21.98 -21.74 1.67
C LEU A 291 22.50 -20.64 0.74
N SER A 292 22.52 -20.90 -0.57
CA SER A 292 22.94 -19.93 -1.59
C SER A 292 21.82 -18.92 -1.93
N GLY A 293 20.57 -19.25 -1.66
CA GLY A 293 19.43 -18.37 -1.85
C GLY A 293 18.17 -19.07 -2.36
N LEU A 294 17.18 -18.28 -2.75
CA LEU A 294 15.94 -18.74 -3.34
C LEU A 294 16.19 -19.39 -4.70
N LYS A 295 15.60 -20.54 -4.91
CA LYS A 295 15.62 -21.24 -6.20
C LYS A 295 14.33 -22.04 -6.42
N LEU A 296 13.43 -21.53 -7.27
CA LEU A 296 12.27 -22.25 -7.73
C LEU A 296 12.54 -22.79 -9.14
N ALA A 297 12.48 -24.08 -9.30
CA ALA A 297 12.76 -24.79 -10.55
C ALA A 297 11.45 -25.18 -11.22
N ILE A 298 11.26 -24.80 -12.49
CA ILE A 298 10.11 -25.15 -13.32
C ILE A 298 10.60 -25.90 -14.55
N ASP A 299 10.39 -27.23 -14.57
CA ASP A 299 10.71 -28.07 -15.70
C ASP A 299 9.71 -27.87 -16.84
N LEU A 300 10.23 -27.68 -18.05
CA LEU A 300 9.40 -27.42 -19.22
C LEU A 300 9.15 -28.70 -20.02
N LYS A 301 7.97 -28.81 -20.62
CA LYS A 301 7.74 -29.82 -21.68
C LYS A 301 8.52 -29.48 -22.95
N ARG A 302 8.87 -30.50 -23.71
CA ARG A 302 9.60 -30.31 -24.98
C ARG A 302 8.84 -29.39 -25.93
N GLY A 303 9.55 -28.42 -26.51
CA GLY A 303 8.98 -27.45 -27.46
C GLY A 303 8.28 -26.25 -26.81
N THR A 304 8.34 -26.11 -25.49
CA THR A 304 7.82 -24.92 -24.79
C THR A 304 8.77 -23.73 -24.99
N ASP A 305 8.21 -22.60 -25.35
CA ASP A 305 8.88 -21.31 -25.36
C ASP A 305 8.90 -20.75 -23.94
N PRO A 306 10.07 -20.58 -23.29
CA PRO A 306 10.17 -20.15 -21.91
C PRO A 306 9.70 -18.71 -21.72
N ASP A 307 9.94 -17.80 -22.68
CA ASP A 307 9.55 -16.39 -22.56
C ASP A 307 8.04 -16.24 -22.60
N LYS A 308 7.36 -16.94 -23.52
CA LYS A 308 5.89 -16.93 -23.58
C LYS A 308 5.26 -17.54 -22.33
N LEU A 309 5.83 -18.61 -21.79
CA LEU A 309 5.34 -19.19 -20.54
C LEU A 309 5.51 -18.22 -19.39
N MET A 310 6.68 -17.58 -19.25
CA MET A 310 6.91 -16.60 -18.17
C MET A 310 5.97 -15.40 -18.27
N GLN A 311 5.70 -14.88 -19.45
CA GLN A 311 4.70 -13.82 -19.62
C GLN A 311 3.30 -14.26 -19.18
N LYS A 312 2.91 -15.50 -19.46
CA LYS A 312 1.65 -16.08 -19.01
C LYS A 312 1.61 -16.22 -17.47
N LEU A 313 2.70 -16.67 -16.86
CA LEU A 313 2.85 -16.80 -15.43
C LEU A 313 2.85 -15.43 -14.73
N PHE A 314 3.52 -14.41 -15.26
CA PHE A 314 3.49 -13.05 -14.75
C PHE A 314 2.08 -12.44 -14.71
N ARG A 315 1.20 -12.81 -15.65
CA ARG A 315 -0.20 -12.32 -15.68
C ARG A 315 -1.11 -13.06 -14.71
N ALA A 316 -0.79 -14.32 -14.39
CA ALA A 316 -1.71 -15.22 -13.69
C ALA A 316 -1.26 -15.62 -12.28
N THR A 317 -0.06 -15.25 -11.86
CA THR A 317 0.55 -15.64 -10.58
C THR A 317 1.21 -14.46 -9.89
N PRO A 318 1.55 -14.56 -8.59
CA PRO A 318 2.30 -13.56 -7.86
C PRO A 318 3.78 -13.39 -8.27
N LEU A 319 4.23 -14.05 -9.35
CA LEU A 319 5.55 -13.77 -9.96
C LEU A 319 5.64 -12.31 -10.46
N GLN A 320 4.53 -11.68 -10.74
CA GLN A 320 4.41 -10.23 -10.87
C GLN A 320 3.27 -9.77 -9.97
N ASP A 321 3.57 -8.85 -9.07
CA ASP A 321 2.60 -8.36 -8.10
C ASP A 321 2.68 -6.84 -7.95
N SER A 322 1.64 -6.24 -7.38
CA SER A 322 1.54 -4.80 -7.16
C SER A 322 1.81 -4.45 -5.71
N PHE A 323 2.76 -3.55 -5.46
CA PHE A 323 2.96 -2.95 -4.16
C PHE A 323 2.12 -1.68 -4.05
N ALA A 324 1.14 -1.67 -3.14
CA ALA A 324 0.29 -0.51 -2.87
C ALA A 324 0.91 0.35 -1.78
N CYS A 325 1.35 1.56 -2.12
CA CYS A 325 1.89 2.54 -1.19
C CYS A 325 0.81 3.28 -0.42
N ASN A 326 1.02 3.42 0.88
CA ASN A 326 0.26 4.31 1.76
C ASN A 326 1.21 4.82 2.86
N PHE A 327 1.87 5.94 2.62
CA PHE A 327 2.90 6.51 3.50
C PHE A 327 2.25 7.27 4.65
N ASN A 328 1.50 6.54 5.46
CA ASN A 328 0.86 7.04 6.67
C ASN A 328 1.83 6.89 7.85
N ILE A 329 2.28 7.99 8.42
CA ILE A 329 3.24 8.03 9.54
C ILE A 329 2.71 8.94 10.65
N LEU A 330 3.20 8.74 11.86
CA LEU A 330 2.90 9.64 12.98
C LEU A 330 3.88 10.82 12.98
N VAL A 331 3.33 12.01 13.05
CA VAL A 331 4.07 13.26 13.28
C VAL A 331 3.40 13.96 14.45
N ASP A 332 4.16 14.19 15.51
CA ASP A 332 3.64 14.79 16.75
C ASP A 332 2.40 14.05 17.29
N GLY A 333 2.42 12.71 17.22
CA GLY A 333 1.33 11.83 17.67
C GLY A 333 0.09 11.80 16.75
N MET A 334 0.12 12.47 15.59
CA MET A 334 -0.99 12.52 14.65
C MET A 334 -0.66 11.72 13.37
N PRO A 335 -1.53 10.78 12.94
CA PRO A 335 -1.32 10.05 11.70
C PRO A 335 -1.54 10.96 10.49
N LYS A 336 -0.58 10.98 9.58
CA LYS A 336 -0.64 11.79 8.36
C LYS A 336 -0.05 11.02 7.19
N VAL A 337 -0.77 11.02 6.06
CA VAL A 337 -0.23 10.50 4.79
C VAL A 337 0.56 11.62 4.13
N MET A 338 1.84 11.35 3.83
CA MET A 338 2.76 12.33 3.31
C MET A 338 3.54 11.80 2.11
N GLY A 339 3.85 12.70 1.16
CA GLY A 339 4.79 12.40 0.09
C GLY A 339 6.24 12.34 0.58
N VAL A 340 7.11 11.77 -0.25
CA VAL A 340 8.54 11.60 0.09
C VAL A 340 9.20 12.93 0.45
N GLY A 341 8.94 14.00 -0.32
CA GLY A 341 9.51 15.32 -0.05
C GLY A 341 9.11 15.87 1.32
N GLU A 342 7.83 15.73 1.70
CA GLU A 342 7.34 16.17 3.02
C GLU A 342 7.94 15.34 4.15
N ILE A 343 8.11 14.03 3.95
CA ILE A 343 8.78 13.16 4.93
C ILE A 343 10.23 13.60 5.15
N LEU A 344 10.97 13.91 4.08
CA LEU A 344 12.36 14.39 4.18
C LEU A 344 12.46 15.75 4.87
N ASP A 345 11.52 16.66 4.60
CA ASP A 345 11.47 17.97 5.26
C ASP A 345 11.21 17.81 6.77
N ARG A 346 10.22 17.01 7.17
CA ARG A 346 9.90 16.73 8.57
C ARG A 346 11.03 16.02 9.30
N TRP A 347 11.66 15.04 8.66
CA TRP A 347 12.82 14.38 9.24
C TRP A 347 13.98 15.37 9.43
N THR A 348 14.25 16.24 8.45
CA THR A 348 15.32 17.24 8.52
C THR A 348 15.08 18.24 9.64
N GLU A 349 13.83 18.69 9.83
CA GLU A 349 13.43 19.56 10.93
C GLU A 349 13.67 18.89 12.28
N TRP A 350 13.16 17.66 12.45
CA TRP A 350 13.36 16.87 13.66
C TRP A 350 14.84 16.61 13.93
N ARG A 351 15.61 16.17 12.93
CA ARG A 351 17.05 15.94 13.07
C ARG A 351 17.82 17.21 13.43
N SER A 352 17.40 18.37 12.92
CA SER A 352 17.98 19.67 13.30
C SER A 352 17.81 19.94 14.78
N GLY A 353 16.68 19.56 15.36
CA GLY A 353 16.45 19.57 16.80
C GLY A 353 17.42 18.68 17.57
N CYS A 354 17.62 17.43 17.11
CA CYS A 354 18.57 16.50 17.71
C CYS A 354 20.01 17.03 17.70
N VAL A 355 20.47 17.56 16.55
CA VAL A 355 21.81 18.15 16.43
C VAL A 355 21.99 19.34 17.36
N ARG A 356 20.98 20.21 17.44
CA ARG A 356 21.00 21.38 18.36
C ARG A 356 21.10 20.95 19.82
N ARG A 357 20.27 19.96 20.24
CA ARG A 357 20.27 19.44 21.63
C ARG A 357 21.61 18.77 21.96
N ALA A 358 22.19 17.98 21.04
CA ALA A 358 23.51 17.38 21.22
C ALA A 358 24.61 18.45 21.41
N ALA A 359 24.57 19.50 20.59
CA ALA A 359 25.51 20.60 20.68
C ALA A 359 25.33 21.38 21.97
N GLN A 360 24.09 21.65 22.40
CA GLN A 360 23.75 22.33 23.64
C GLN A 360 24.27 21.55 24.85
N HIS A 361 24.00 20.24 24.94
CA HIS A 361 24.49 19.39 26.01
C HIS A 361 26.04 19.38 26.08
N THR A 362 26.69 19.28 24.92
CA THR A 362 28.16 19.32 24.85
C THR A 362 28.71 20.71 25.24
N LEU A 363 27.99 21.79 24.87
CA LEU A 363 28.34 23.16 25.26
C LEU A 363 28.27 23.34 26.76
N GLU A 364 27.20 22.90 27.42
CA GLU A 364 27.04 22.95 28.86
C GLU A 364 28.16 22.21 29.60
N GLN A 365 28.44 20.96 29.20
CA GLN A 365 29.56 20.21 29.79
C GLN A 365 30.93 20.90 29.62
N LYS A 366 31.18 21.54 28.47
CA LYS A 366 32.42 22.25 28.22
C LYS A 366 32.46 23.56 28.99
N GLN A 367 31.34 24.25 29.17
CA GLN A 367 31.24 25.47 30.01
C GLN A 367 31.48 25.14 31.48
N ASP A 368 30.88 24.07 32.03
CA ASP A 368 31.10 23.63 33.38
C ASP A 368 32.58 23.29 33.61
N LYS A 369 33.17 22.56 32.66
CA LYS A 369 34.58 22.23 32.73
C LYS A 369 35.51 23.46 32.66
N LEU A 370 35.18 24.41 31.77
CA LEU A 370 35.92 25.67 31.64
C LEU A 370 35.80 26.50 32.92
N HIS A 371 34.60 26.52 33.53
CA HIS A 371 34.35 27.18 34.80
C HIS A 371 35.24 26.66 35.91
N LEU A 372 35.35 25.34 36.06
CA LEU A 372 36.27 24.70 37.03
C LEU A 372 37.72 25.04 36.73
N LEU A 373 38.15 25.00 35.46
CA LEU A 373 39.53 25.30 35.08
C LEU A 373 39.91 26.77 35.27
N LYS A 374 38.98 27.70 35.14
CA LYS A 374 39.18 29.12 35.46
C LYS A 374 39.40 29.34 36.95
N GLY A 375 38.66 28.65 37.82
CA GLY A 375 38.91 28.64 39.24
C GLY A 375 40.31 28.08 39.60
N LEU A 376 40.67 26.97 38.96
CA LEU A 376 42.01 26.41 39.13
C LEU A 376 43.09 27.38 38.65
N GLY A 377 42.89 28.09 37.52
CA GLY A 377 43.84 29.08 37.02
C GLY A 377 44.10 30.21 37.99
N ALA A 378 43.08 30.70 38.72
CA ALA A 378 43.22 31.72 39.74
C ALA A 378 44.13 31.26 40.90
N ILE A 379 43.97 30.01 41.31
CA ILE A 379 44.86 29.40 42.38
C ILE A 379 46.27 29.18 41.87
N LEU A 380 46.45 28.75 40.62
CA LEU A 380 47.79 28.47 40.08
C LEU A 380 48.66 29.73 39.92
N LEU A 381 48.05 30.91 39.93
CA LEU A 381 48.77 32.19 39.97
C LEU A 381 49.40 32.46 41.34
N ASP A 382 48.85 31.92 42.44
CA ASP A 382 49.36 32.09 43.80
C ASP A 382 49.07 30.82 44.61
N ILE A 383 49.83 29.77 44.32
CA ILE A 383 49.67 28.45 44.94
C ILE A 383 50.06 28.49 46.42
N ASP A 384 51.08 29.28 46.77
CA ASP A 384 51.54 29.39 48.19
C ASP A 384 50.46 29.98 49.08
N LYS A 385 49.70 30.92 48.58
CA LYS A 385 48.53 31.48 49.28
C LYS A 385 47.44 30.42 49.47
N ALA A 386 47.16 29.62 48.45
CA ALA A 386 46.14 28.57 48.55
C ALA A 386 46.54 27.52 49.62
N ILE A 387 47.82 27.06 49.59
CA ILE A 387 48.36 26.13 50.57
C ILE A 387 48.32 26.77 52.00
N ALA A 388 48.67 28.04 52.12
CA ALA A 388 48.62 28.75 53.41
C ALA A 388 47.21 28.82 53.98
N ILE A 389 46.18 29.15 53.13
CA ILE A 389 44.78 29.15 53.54
C ILE A 389 44.33 27.76 54.00
N ILE A 390 44.60 26.71 53.27
CA ILE A 390 44.21 25.33 53.65
C ILE A 390 44.87 24.93 54.98
N ARG A 391 46.18 25.19 55.14
CA ARG A 391 46.92 24.85 56.35
C ARG A 391 46.57 25.65 57.58
N SER A 392 46.11 26.90 57.39
CA SER A 392 45.75 27.75 58.57
C SER A 392 44.28 27.55 58.95
N THR A 393 43.48 26.82 58.18
CA THR A 393 42.09 26.56 58.48
C THR A 393 41.99 25.43 59.52
N GLU A 394 41.36 25.73 60.67
CA GLU A 394 41.25 24.78 61.78
C GLU A 394 40.18 23.69 61.58
N GLN A 395 39.13 23.98 60.80
CA GLN A 395 37.99 23.12 60.62
C GLN A 395 37.82 22.79 59.11
N ASP A 396 37.63 21.51 58.78
CA ASP A 396 37.53 21.03 57.41
C ASP A 396 36.39 21.71 56.62
N ASN A 397 35.23 21.95 57.27
CA ASN A 397 34.07 22.63 56.66
C ASN A 397 34.31 24.11 56.34
N LEU A 398 35.39 24.74 56.88
CA LEU A 398 35.76 26.12 56.58
C LEU A 398 36.79 26.26 55.45
N VAL A 399 37.37 25.17 54.98
CA VAL A 399 38.36 25.19 53.87
C VAL A 399 37.78 25.78 52.59
N VAL A 400 36.61 25.32 52.19
CA VAL A 400 35.91 25.82 51.01
C VAL A 400 35.53 27.29 51.14
N PRO A 401 34.86 27.74 52.20
CA PRO A 401 34.57 29.17 52.42
C PRO A 401 35.81 30.07 52.39
N ASN A 402 36.90 29.65 53.03
CA ASN A 402 38.13 30.43 53.11
C ASN A 402 38.85 30.52 51.74
N LEU A 403 38.77 29.48 50.89
CA LEU A 403 39.26 29.51 49.53
C LEU A 403 38.38 30.43 48.66
N MET A 404 37.07 30.44 48.86
CA MET A 404 36.16 31.32 48.17
C MET A 404 36.49 32.79 48.46
N GLU A 405 36.68 33.16 49.74
CA GLU A 405 36.99 34.52 50.11
C GLU A 405 38.41 34.92 49.67
N GLY A 406 39.40 34.03 49.80
CA GLY A 406 40.80 34.30 49.49
C GLY A 406 41.07 34.53 48.01
N PHE A 407 40.31 33.91 47.09
CA PHE A 407 40.53 33.93 45.64
C PHE A 407 39.34 34.44 44.85
N GLY A 408 38.23 34.81 45.50
CA GLY A 408 36.99 35.23 44.79
C GLY A 408 36.36 34.10 43.98
N LEU A 409 36.46 32.86 44.47
CA LEU A 409 35.93 31.67 43.82
C LEU A 409 34.47 31.42 44.26
N ASP A 410 33.68 30.82 43.40
CA ASP A 410 32.43 30.24 43.86
C ASP A 410 32.62 28.89 44.55
N LYS A 411 31.55 28.38 45.14
CA LYS A 411 31.59 27.14 45.91
C LYS A 411 32.06 25.94 45.07
N ILE A 412 31.60 25.79 43.85
CA ILE A 412 31.91 24.65 42.95
C ILE A 412 33.39 24.69 42.55
N GLN A 413 33.93 25.86 42.26
CA GLN A 413 35.35 26.07 41.97
C GLN A 413 36.21 25.78 43.17
N ALA A 414 35.81 26.28 44.38
CA ALA A 414 36.57 26.09 45.61
C ALA A 414 36.59 24.61 46.06
N GLU A 415 35.48 23.88 45.95
CA GLU A 415 35.40 22.43 46.17
C GLU A 415 36.34 21.66 45.24
N TYR A 416 36.27 21.97 43.90
CA TYR A 416 37.18 21.33 42.94
C TYR A 416 38.65 21.54 43.24
N VAL A 417 39.01 22.72 43.74
CA VAL A 417 40.37 23.05 44.12
C VAL A 417 40.77 22.36 45.41
N ALA A 418 39.92 22.33 46.41
CA ALA A 418 40.17 21.65 47.68
C ALA A 418 40.49 20.15 47.50
N ASP A 419 39.80 19.51 46.53
CA ASP A 419 39.99 18.09 46.18
C ASP A 419 41.23 17.83 45.31
N LEU A 420 42.03 18.84 44.99
CA LEU A 420 43.16 18.67 44.09
C LEU A 420 44.30 17.89 44.74
N ARG A 421 44.77 16.85 44.09
CA ARG A 421 45.91 16.07 44.57
C ARG A 421 47.20 16.88 44.45
N LEU A 422 48.01 16.95 45.47
CA LEU A 422 49.28 17.68 45.53
C LEU A 422 50.19 17.42 44.31
N ARG A 423 50.22 16.17 43.80
CA ARG A 423 51.01 15.82 42.60
C ARG A 423 50.57 16.56 41.32
N ASN A 424 49.35 17.12 41.30
CA ASN A 424 48.77 17.86 40.18
C ASN A 424 49.09 19.38 40.21
N ILE A 425 49.96 19.82 41.13
CA ILE A 425 50.37 21.23 41.24
C ILE A 425 51.75 21.46 40.59
N ASN A 426 52.16 20.56 39.69
CA ASN A 426 53.46 20.72 39.00
C ASN A 426 53.33 21.58 37.74
N LYS A 427 54.46 22.11 37.26
CA LYS A 427 54.53 23.00 36.11
C LYS A 427 53.94 22.38 34.82
N GLU A 428 54.17 21.11 34.62
CA GLU A 428 53.65 20.39 33.41
C GLU A 428 52.12 20.30 33.44
N TYR A 429 51.53 19.99 34.58
CA TYR A 429 50.08 19.96 34.77
C TYR A 429 49.44 21.32 34.51
N ILE A 430 50.05 22.39 35.01
CA ILE A 430 49.59 23.78 34.81
C ILE A 430 49.57 24.13 33.32
N LEU A 431 50.69 23.94 32.63
CA LEU A 431 50.78 24.23 31.19
C LEU A 431 49.74 23.44 30.35
N ARG A 432 49.55 22.17 30.69
CA ARG A 432 48.54 21.34 30.05
C ARG A 432 47.11 21.86 30.28
N ARG A 433 46.79 22.32 31.50
CA ARG A 433 45.47 22.87 31.82
C ARG A 433 45.24 24.23 31.17
N THR A 434 46.25 25.06 31.05
CA THR A 434 46.16 26.32 30.30
C THR A 434 45.83 26.08 28.82
N ALA A 435 46.56 25.16 28.19
CA ALA A 435 46.27 24.79 26.78
C ALA A 435 44.87 24.18 26.61
N GLU A 436 44.44 23.37 27.61
CA GLU A 436 43.06 22.81 27.62
C GLU A 436 41.99 23.91 27.73
N THR A 437 42.23 24.95 28.53
CA THR A 437 41.34 26.11 28.68
C THR A 437 41.18 26.85 27.37
N GLU A 438 42.25 27.15 26.65
CA GLU A 438 42.22 27.80 25.35
C GLU A 438 41.44 26.96 24.31
N GLN A 439 41.63 25.64 24.31
CA GLN A 439 40.90 24.75 23.40
C GLN A 439 39.41 24.70 23.75
N LEU A 440 39.06 24.66 25.05
CA LEU A 440 37.65 24.70 25.49
C LEU A 440 36.96 26.02 25.08
N GLU A 441 37.65 27.16 25.22
CA GLU A 441 37.07 28.45 24.77
C GLU A 441 36.78 28.48 23.25
N LYS A 442 37.67 27.92 22.44
CA LYS A 442 37.45 27.79 20.98
C LYS A 442 36.29 26.84 20.69
N ASP A 443 36.24 25.71 21.36
CA ASP A 443 35.17 24.72 21.21
C ASP A 443 33.80 25.29 21.63
N ILE A 444 33.76 26.04 22.73
CA ILE A 444 32.55 26.73 23.22
C ILE A 444 32.07 27.76 22.21
N ALA A 445 32.99 28.57 21.67
CA ALA A 445 32.67 29.55 20.66
C ALA A 445 32.11 28.88 19.37
N ASP A 446 32.72 27.77 18.93
CA ASP A 446 32.27 27.02 17.75
C ASP A 446 30.89 26.37 17.97
N LEU A 447 30.65 25.75 19.13
CA LEU A 447 29.36 25.17 19.47
C LEU A 447 28.26 26.23 19.60
N THR A 448 28.57 27.38 20.21
CA THR A 448 27.64 28.50 20.32
C THR A 448 27.24 29.02 18.94
N ASP A 449 28.21 29.16 18.04
CA ASP A 449 27.94 29.56 16.65
C ASP A 449 27.17 28.50 15.88
N LEU A 450 27.43 27.21 16.10
CA LEU A 450 26.67 26.10 15.52
C LEU A 450 25.18 26.15 15.93
N ILE A 451 24.91 26.32 17.22
CA ILE A 451 23.57 26.38 17.78
C ILE A 451 22.78 27.57 17.24
N ALA A 452 23.45 28.74 17.15
CA ALA A 452 22.84 29.99 16.71
C ALA A 452 22.51 30.01 15.21
N LYS A 453 23.21 29.26 14.37
CA LYS A 453 23.10 29.34 12.92
C LYS A 453 22.45 28.09 12.29
N PRO A 454 21.15 28.12 11.92
CA PRO A 454 20.47 26.98 11.26
C PRO A 454 21.21 26.45 10.01
N ALA A 455 21.87 27.33 9.28
CA ALA A 455 22.68 26.92 8.12
C ALA A 455 23.88 26.03 8.48
N ARG A 456 24.48 26.21 9.68
CA ARG A 456 25.54 25.34 10.17
C ARG A 456 25.00 23.98 10.59
N ILE A 457 23.83 23.95 11.24
CA ILE A 457 23.16 22.69 11.61
C ILE A 457 22.84 21.89 10.34
N ARG A 458 22.29 22.52 9.29
CA ARG A 458 22.02 21.84 8.02
C ARG A 458 23.31 21.31 7.37
N ARG A 459 24.42 22.03 7.42
CA ARG A 459 25.71 21.55 6.93
C ARG A 459 26.20 20.32 7.71
N GLU A 460 26.01 20.32 9.01
CA GLU A 460 26.36 19.18 9.87
C GLU A 460 25.52 17.94 9.50
N ILE A 461 24.21 18.10 9.27
CA ILE A 461 23.32 17.02 8.82
C ILE A 461 23.80 16.48 7.46
N VAL A 462 24.13 17.36 6.51
CA VAL A 462 24.68 16.95 5.21
C VAL A 462 25.96 16.13 5.38
N ARG A 463 26.88 16.56 6.27
CA ARG A 463 28.11 15.82 6.59
C ARG A 463 27.82 14.45 7.16
N GLN A 464 26.85 14.34 8.06
CA GLN A 464 26.42 13.06 8.64
C GLN A 464 25.83 12.14 7.57
N LEU A 465 24.94 12.62 6.71
CA LEU A 465 24.34 11.85 5.61
C LEU A 465 25.41 11.33 4.63
N GLN A 466 26.41 12.16 4.29
CA GLN A 466 27.53 11.75 3.44
C GLN A 466 28.36 10.63 4.09
N ALA A 467 28.61 10.73 5.41
CA ALA A 467 29.34 9.71 6.16
C ALA A 467 28.57 8.38 6.23
N VAL A 468 27.26 8.45 6.46
CA VAL A 468 26.36 7.28 6.46
C VAL A 468 26.34 6.63 5.07
N ALA A 469 26.11 7.39 4.00
CA ALA A 469 26.10 6.87 2.65
C ALA A 469 27.43 6.20 2.27
N LYS A 470 28.56 6.78 2.68
CA LYS A 470 29.90 6.21 2.43
C LYS A 470 30.15 4.92 3.21
N LYS A 471 29.69 4.85 4.47
CA LYS A 471 29.99 3.72 5.38
C LYS A 471 29.06 2.53 5.18
N TYR A 472 27.78 2.79 4.90
CA TYR A 472 26.71 1.79 4.87
C TYR A 472 25.94 1.70 3.55
N GLY A 473 26.27 2.56 2.56
CA GLY A 473 25.65 2.49 1.24
C GLY A 473 26.00 1.20 0.52
N GLU A 474 24.98 0.52 -0.01
CA GLU A 474 25.10 -0.68 -0.84
C GLU A 474 24.47 -0.39 -2.21
N ASP A 475 24.85 -1.19 -3.21
CA ASP A 475 24.20 -1.15 -4.51
C ASP A 475 22.73 -1.58 -4.42
N ARG A 476 21.90 -1.10 -5.33
CA ARG A 476 20.49 -1.51 -5.41
C ARG A 476 20.37 -3.01 -5.64
N ARG A 477 19.40 -3.61 -4.97
CA ARG A 477 19.03 -5.03 -5.17
C ARG A 477 17.92 -5.17 -6.21
N THR A 478 16.93 -4.28 -6.18
CA THR A 478 15.82 -4.29 -7.13
C THR A 478 16.23 -3.58 -8.43
N GLU A 479 16.17 -4.28 -9.53
CA GLU A 479 16.45 -3.77 -10.87
C GLU A 479 15.30 -2.88 -11.36
N ILE A 480 15.64 -1.78 -12.03
CA ILE A 480 14.65 -0.87 -12.62
C ILE A 480 14.51 -1.24 -14.11
N VAL A 481 13.31 -1.61 -14.53
CA VAL A 481 12.99 -1.96 -15.93
C VAL A 481 11.97 -0.97 -16.47
N LEU A 482 12.31 -0.28 -17.56
CA LEU A 482 11.40 0.66 -18.21
C LEU A 482 10.26 -0.09 -18.90
N LEU A 483 9.02 0.36 -18.73
CA LEU A 483 7.85 -0.23 -19.38
C LEU A 483 7.95 -0.25 -20.92
N GLU A 484 8.61 0.73 -21.49
CA GLU A 484 8.86 0.84 -22.94
C GLU A 484 9.70 -0.33 -23.45
N GLN A 485 10.71 -0.77 -22.70
CA GLN A 485 11.54 -1.93 -23.04
C GLN A 485 10.75 -3.24 -23.04
N LEU A 486 9.73 -3.36 -22.19
CA LEU A 486 8.86 -4.54 -22.15
C LEU A 486 7.78 -4.53 -23.24
N ALA A 487 7.43 -3.38 -23.78
CA ALA A 487 6.51 -3.27 -24.89
C ALA A 487 7.13 -3.77 -26.21
N GLU A 488 8.45 -3.64 -26.37
CA GLU A 488 9.20 -4.21 -27.49
C GLU A 488 9.36 -5.75 -27.37
N GLU A 489 9.34 -6.29 -26.15
CA GLU A 489 9.41 -7.73 -25.88
C GLU A 489 8.03 -8.39 -25.80
N ALA A 490 6.93 -7.61 -25.84
CA ALA A 490 5.60 -8.17 -25.81
C ALA A 490 5.37 -8.95 -27.10
N PRO A 491 5.18 -10.30 -27.08
CA PRO A 491 4.70 -10.98 -28.25
C PRO A 491 3.35 -10.38 -28.61
N GLU A 492 3.11 -10.30 -29.92
CA GLU A 492 1.77 -10.09 -30.47
C GLU A 492 0.75 -10.78 -29.57
N THR A 493 -0.22 -10.02 -29.10
CA THR A 493 -1.36 -10.55 -28.34
C THR A 493 -1.71 -11.89 -28.94
N GLU A 494 -1.68 -12.98 -28.17
CA GLU A 494 -2.25 -14.24 -28.63
C GLU A 494 -3.61 -13.89 -29.24
N GLU A 495 -3.68 -13.88 -30.55
CA GLU A 495 -4.96 -13.83 -31.25
C GLU A 495 -5.69 -15.07 -30.77
N ILE A 496 -6.63 -14.87 -29.84
CA ILE A 496 -7.53 -15.95 -29.44
C ILE A 496 -8.23 -16.32 -30.74
N PRO A 497 -8.04 -17.55 -31.26
CA PRO A 497 -8.58 -17.91 -32.55
C PRO A 497 -10.07 -17.59 -32.53
N ALA A 498 -10.50 -16.69 -33.41
CA ALA A 498 -11.89 -16.28 -33.51
C ALA A 498 -12.69 -17.43 -34.16
N THR A 499 -12.92 -18.50 -33.40
CA THR A 499 -13.69 -19.67 -33.88
C THR A 499 -15.18 -19.37 -33.81
N PRO A 500 -15.97 -19.75 -34.83
CA PRO A 500 -17.41 -19.57 -34.84
C PRO A 500 -18.08 -20.29 -33.67
N VAL A 501 -19.02 -19.62 -33.01
CA VAL A 501 -19.81 -20.17 -31.89
C VAL A 501 -21.23 -19.63 -31.92
N HIS A 502 -22.16 -20.43 -31.41
CA HIS A 502 -23.51 -20.01 -31.07
C HIS A 502 -23.61 -19.74 -29.58
N LEU A 503 -24.14 -18.59 -29.22
CA LEU A 503 -24.35 -18.18 -27.84
C LEU A 503 -25.83 -18.12 -27.54
N PHE A 504 -26.26 -18.77 -26.47
CA PHE A 504 -27.65 -18.82 -26.04
C PHE A 504 -27.76 -18.28 -24.62
N LEU A 505 -28.68 -17.38 -24.38
CA LEU A 505 -29.03 -16.89 -23.05
C LEU A 505 -30.51 -17.22 -22.77
N SER A 506 -30.76 -17.80 -21.60
CA SER A 506 -32.12 -18.07 -21.12
C SER A 506 -32.67 -16.90 -20.31
N LYS A 507 -34.01 -16.84 -20.13
CA LYS A 507 -34.69 -15.82 -19.31
C LYS A 507 -34.24 -15.80 -17.86
N GLN A 508 -33.84 -16.96 -17.30
CA GLN A 508 -33.36 -17.08 -15.93
C GLN A 508 -31.83 -16.90 -15.81
N GLY A 509 -31.13 -16.48 -16.88
CA GLY A 509 -29.72 -16.16 -16.85
C GLY A 509 -28.77 -17.32 -17.03
N TYR A 510 -29.20 -18.43 -17.63
CA TYR A 510 -28.30 -19.52 -18.05
C TYR A 510 -27.72 -19.23 -19.42
N PHE A 511 -26.41 -19.35 -19.55
CA PHE A 511 -25.67 -19.03 -20.75
C PHE A 511 -24.92 -20.24 -21.32
N LYS A 512 -25.02 -20.45 -22.63
CA LYS A 512 -24.34 -21.57 -23.32
C LYS A 512 -23.54 -21.03 -24.48
N LYS A 513 -22.30 -21.53 -24.60
CA LYS A 513 -21.45 -21.36 -25.77
C LYS A 513 -21.31 -22.71 -26.45
N ILE A 514 -21.81 -22.85 -27.66
CA ILE A 514 -21.91 -24.11 -28.39
C ILE A 514 -21.21 -23.95 -29.74
N SER A 515 -20.30 -24.88 -30.09
CA SER A 515 -19.69 -24.88 -31.41
C SER A 515 -20.71 -25.30 -32.49
N PRO A 516 -20.58 -24.81 -33.74
CA PRO A 516 -21.49 -25.16 -34.81
C PRO A 516 -21.56 -26.70 -35.06
N GLN A 517 -20.46 -27.40 -34.84
CA GLN A 517 -20.43 -28.86 -34.97
C GLN A 517 -21.28 -29.53 -33.88
N SER A 518 -21.11 -29.10 -32.62
CA SER A 518 -21.88 -29.63 -31.49
C SER A 518 -23.37 -29.31 -31.62
N LEU A 519 -23.71 -28.14 -32.15
CA LEU A 519 -25.11 -27.72 -32.36
C LEU A 519 -25.82 -28.58 -33.43
N ARG A 520 -25.12 -28.88 -34.55
CA ARG A 520 -25.67 -29.75 -35.63
C ARG A 520 -25.98 -31.17 -35.16
N MET A 521 -25.19 -31.66 -34.17
CA MET A 521 -25.36 -33.02 -33.65
C MET A 521 -26.31 -33.08 -32.44
N SER A 522 -26.86 -31.94 -32.03
CA SER A 522 -27.68 -31.80 -30.81
C SER A 522 -29.16 -31.75 -31.17
N GLY A 523 -29.99 -32.28 -30.22
CA GLY A 523 -31.45 -32.04 -30.22
C GLY A 523 -31.82 -30.64 -29.74
N GLU A 524 -33.02 -30.51 -29.19
CA GLU A 524 -33.52 -29.24 -28.65
C GLU A 524 -32.69 -28.71 -27.48
N GLN A 525 -32.72 -27.37 -27.31
CA GLN A 525 -32.06 -26.70 -26.20
C GLN A 525 -32.76 -27.02 -24.87
N LYS A 526 -32.00 -27.53 -23.91
CA LYS A 526 -32.51 -27.78 -22.55
C LYS A 526 -32.58 -26.49 -21.76
N TYR A 527 -33.73 -26.21 -21.17
CA TYR A 527 -33.97 -25.13 -20.21
C TYR A 527 -34.37 -25.71 -18.86
N LYS A 528 -34.27 -24.89 -17.79
CA LYS A 528 -34.83 -25.22 -16.49
C LYS A 528 -36.36 -25.14 -16.56
N GLU A 529 -37.06 -25.85 -15.67
CA GLU A 529 -38.53 -25.77 -15.59
C GLU A 529 -38.96 -24.31 -15.34
N GLY A 530 -39.91 -23.82 -16.19
CA GLY A 530 -40.37 -22.45 -16.17
C GLY A 530 -39.39 -21.42 -16.81
N ASP A 531 -38.30 -21.86 -17.41
CA ASP A 531 -37.36 -21.03 -18.17
C ASP A 531 -37.58 -21.15 -19.69
N GLY A 532 -36.98 -20.26 -20.47
CA GLY A 532 -37.04 -20.28 -21.92
C GLY A 532 -35.96 -19.44 -22.59
N PRO A 533 -35.92 -19.43 -23.94
CA PRO A 533 -34.93 -18.64 -24.66
C PRO A 533 -35.19 -17.15 -24.46
N ALA A 534 -34.09 -16.39 -24.26
CA ALA A 534 -34.08 -14.92 -24.24
C ALA A 534 -33.34 -14.37 -25.47
N PHE A 535 -32.08 -14.77 -25.64
CA PHE A 535 -31.20 -14.30 -26.72
C PHE A 535 -30.43 -15.44 -27.38
N HIS A 536 -30.17 -15.30 -28.66
CA HIS A 536 -29.34 -16.18 -29.47
C HIS A 536 -28.46 -15.33 -30.39
N TRP A 537 -27.16 -15.60 -30.43
CA TRP A 537 -26.23 -14.94 -31.35
C TRP A 537 -25.35 -16.00 -32.06
N GLU A 538 -25.09 -15.74 -33.32
CA GLU A 538 -24.05 -16.41 -34.09
C GLU A 538 -22.86 -15.46 -34.18
N THR A 539 -21.71 -15.85 -33.62
CA THR A 539 -20.56 -14.98 -33.50
C THR A 539 -19.27 -15.80 -33.38
N THR A 540 -18.22 -15.20 -32.85
CA THR A 540 -16.93 -15.88 -32.60
C THR A 540 -16.58 -15.88 -31.12
N THR A 541 -15.64 -16.74 -30.74
CA THR A 541 -15.11 -16.77 -29.37
C THR A 541 -14.48 -15.47 -28.92
N ALA A 542 -14.04 -14.60 -29.84
CA ALA A 542 -13.45 -13.30 -29.55
C ALA A 542 -14.50 -12.19 -29.30
N ALA A 543 -15.80 -12.45 -29.51
CA ALA A 543 -16.86 -11.44 -29.35
C ALA A 543 -16.99 -11.02 -27.86
N GLU A 544 -17.12 -9.72 -27.63
CA GLU A 544 -17.42 -9.15 -26.32
C GLU A 544 -18.92 -8.96 -26.16
N LEU A 545 -19.46 -9.33 -24.99
CA LEU A 545 -20.87 -9.22 -24.63
C LEU A 545 -21.05 -8.17 -23.53
N LEU A 546 -22.19 -7.48 -23.59
CA LEU A 546 -22.68 -6.53 -22.59
C LEU A 546 -23.95 -7.09 -21.97
N PHE A 547 -24.02 -7.12 -20.63
CA PHE A 547 -25.18 -7.58 -19.86
C PHE A 547 -25.66 -6.44 -18.97
N PHE A 548 -26.84 -5.88 -19.25
CA PHE A 548 -27.43 -4.81 -18.44
C PHE A 548 -28.38 -5.42 -17.41
N THR A 549 -28.29 -4.97 -16.17
CA THR A 549 -29.03 -5.53 -15.04
C THR A 549 -30.04 -4.54 -14.46
N ASN A 550 -30.94 -5.05 -13.61
CA ASN A 550 -31.95 -4.24 -12.90
C ASN A 550 -31.35 -3.29 -11.83
N ARG A 551 -30.02 -3.30 -11.60
CA ARG A 551 -29.32 -2.44 -10.63
C ARG A 551 -28.40 -1.41 -11.25
N GLN A 552 -28.74 -0.87 -12.41
CA GLN A 552 -27.98 0.16 -13.15
C GLN A 552 -26.54 -0.25 -13.41
N GLN A 553 -26.28 -1.53 -13.60
CA GLN A 553 -24.96 -2.08 -13.87
C GLN A 553 -24.90 -2.68 -15.28
N CYS A 554 -23.71 -2.63 -15.89
CA CYS A 554 -23.41 -3.33 -17.11
C CYS A 554 -22.17 -4.20 -16.89
N TYR A 555 -22.34 -5.52 -17.06
CA TYR A 555 -21.24 -6.48 -17.04
C TYR A 555 -20.72 -6.72 -18.44
N LYS A 556 -19.39 -6.87 -18.55
CA LYS A 556 -18.68 -7.11 -19.81
C LYS A 556 -17.93 -8.41 -19.75
N ALA A 557 -18.10 -9.27 -20.74
CA ALA A 557 -17.39 -10.53 -20.82
C ALA A 557 -17.18 -10.93 -22.28
N PHE A 558 -16.01 -11.52 -22.57
CA PHE A 558 -15.75 -12.12 -23.88
C PHE A 558 -16.31 -13.54 -23.96
N ALA A 559 -16.79 -13.94 -25.13
CA ALA A 559 -17.36 -15.28 -25.33
C ALA A 559 -16.39 -16.42 -24.99
N TYR A 560 -15.08 -16.22 -25.15
CA TYR A 560 -14.08 -17.23 -24.76
C TYR A 560 -13.99 -17.45 -23.23
N THR A 561 -14.51 -16.55 -22.40
CA THR A 561 -14.48 -16.69 -20.92
C THR A 561 -15.51 -17.68 -20.40
N PHE A 562 -16.47 -18.06 -21.24
CA PHE A 562 -17.50 -19.06 -20.92
C PHE A 562 -17.07 -20.44 -21.35
N ASP A 563 -17.49 -21.47 -20.60
CA ASP A 563 -17.15 -22.84 -20.88
C ASP A 563 -17.91 -23.37 -22.11
N ASP A 564 -17.28 -24.26 -22.89
CA ASP A 564 -17.96 -24.91 -24.00
C ASP A 564 -19.05 -25.82 -23.46
N SER A 565 -20.25 -25.69 -24.01
CA SER A 565 -21.44 -26.43 -23.57
C SER A 565 -22.10 -27.22 -24.69
N LYS A 566 -23.08 -28.06 -24.33
CA LYS A 566 -23.94 -28.80 -25.25
C LYS A 566 -25.38 -28.32 -25.09
N ALA A 567 -26.22 -28.53 -26.11
CA ALA A 567 -27.65 -28.18 -26.05
C ALA A 567 -28.37 -28.87 -24.87
N SER A 568 -27.94 -30.07 -24.48
CA SER A 568 -28.55 -30.91 -23.44
C SER A 568 -28.25 -30.50 -22.01
N VAL A 569 -27.36 -29.51 -21.76
CA VAL A 569 -27.05 -29.00 -20.41
C VAL A 569 -27.61 -27.59 -20.20
N LEU A 570 -27.65 -27.11 -18.97
CA LEU A 570 -28.14 -25.76 -18.67
C LEU A 570 -27.14 -24.66 -19.04
N GLY A 571 -25.85 -24.95 -18.99
CA GLY A 571 -24.76 -23.99 -19.22
C GLY A 571 -24.35 -23.24 -17.96
N ASP A 572 -23.59 -22.14 -18.16
CA ASP A 572 -23.11 -21.25 -17.08
C ASP A 572 -24.24 -20.41 -16.52
N TYR A 573 -24.40 -20.36 -15.20
CA TYR A 573 -25.33 -19.44 -14.54
C TYR A 573 -24.66 -18.06 -14.41
N LEU A 574 -25.07 -17.08 -15.20
CA LEU A 574 -24.42 -15.78 -15.33
C LEU A 574 -24.31 -14.99 -14.03
N PRO A 575 -25.29 -14.96 -13.12
CA PRO A 575 -25.12 -14.28 -11.85
C PRO A 575 -23.91 -14.78 -11.05
N ALA A 576 -23.66 -16.07 -11.01
CA ALA A 576 -22.50 -16.67 -10.35
C ALA A 576 -21.21 -16.49 -11.17
N LYS A 577 -21.28 -16.64 -12.51
CA LYS A 577 -20.10 -16.54 -13.39
C LYS A 577 -19.55 -15.12 -13.50
N LEU A 578 -20.41 -14.09 -13.41
CA LEU A 578 -20.06 -12.68 -13.50
C LEU A 578 -19.90 -12.00 -12.14
N ASP A 579 -20.06 -12.75 -11.04
CA ASP A 579 -20.00 -12.23 -9.67
C ASP A 579 -20.99 -11.05 -9.46
N MET A 580 -22.26 -11.31 -9.81
CA MET A 580 -23.32 -10.32 -9.70
C MET A 580 -23.81 -10.21 -8.25
N ASP A 581 -24.32 -9.05 -7.87
CA ASP A 581 -24.86 -8.80 -6.54
C ASP A 581 -26.14 -9.63 -6.28
N GLU A 582 -26.41 -9.98 -5.01
CA GLU A 582 -27.58 -10.79 -4.64
C GLU A 582 -28.90 -10.13 -5.11
N GLY A 583 -29.76 -10.91 -5.79
CA GLY A 583 -31.02 -10.42 -6.36
C GLY A 583 -30.88 -9.54 -7.62
N GLU A 584 -29.69 -9.47 -8.20
CA GLU A 584 -29.46 -8.81 -9.48
C GLU A 584 -29.86 -9.72 -10.64
N THR A 585 -30.60 -9.18 -11.62
CA THR A 585 -31.10 -9.92 -12.78
C THR A 585 -30.73 -9.20 -14.06
N ILE A 586 -30.50 -9.98 -15.14
CA ILE A 586 -30.18 -9.43 -16.47
C ILE A 586 -31.49 -9.00 -17.12
N LEU A 587 -31.55 -7.73 -17.54
CA LEU A 587 -32.68 -7.17 -18.29
C LEU A 587 -32.47 -7.23 -19.81
N TRP A 588 -31.21 -7.05 -20.23
CA TRP A 588 -30.83 -7.06 -21.63
C TRP A 588 -29.38 -7.51 -21.81
N ALA A 589 -29.13 -8.19 -22.94
CA ALA A 589 -27.80 -8.56 -23.34
C ALA A 589 -27.58 -8.35 -24.82
N GLY A 590 -26.34 -8.03 -25.22
CA GLY A 590 -26.00 -7.85 -26.63
C GLY A 590 -24.53 -7.91 -26.92
N LEU A 591 -24.17 -8.06 -28.18
CA LEU A 591 -22.76 -8.01 -28.63
C LEU A 591 -22.29 -6.57 -28.68
N ALA A 592 -21.08 -6.32 -28.16
CA ALA A 592 -20.46 -5.00 -28.22
C ALA A 592 -20.00 -4.63 -29.63
N GLY A 593 -19.64 -5.61 -30.44
CA GLY A 593 -19.08 -5.40 -31.78
C GLY A 593 -17.87 -4.46 -31.74
N ASP A 594 -17.85 -3.49 -32.60
CA ASP A 594 -16.90 -2.38 -32.66
C ASP A 594 -17.35 -1.14 -31.85
N TYR A 595 -18.40 -1.29 -31.01
CA TYR A 595 -19.02 -0.24 -30.21
C TYR A 595 -19.71 0.87 -31.04
N THR A 596 -20.13 0.58 -32.27
CA THR A 596 -20.94 1.46 -33.07
C THR A 596 -22.43 1.28 -32.78
N GLY A 597 -23.26 2.27 -33.17
CA GLY A 597 -24.68 2.26 -32.90
C GLY A 597 -25.07 2.90 -31.54
N THR A 598 -26.37 2.79 -31.21
CA THR A 598 -26.96 3.39 -30.01
C THR A 598 -27.88 2.43 -29.26
N LEU A 599 -27.98 2.59 -27.94
CA LEU A 599 -28.95 1.93 -27.09
C LEU A 599 -30.05 2.91 -26.69
N LEU A 600 -31.31 2.48 -26.81
CA LEU A 600 -32.48 3.19 -26.28
C LEU A 600 -32.89 2.48 -24.96
N PHE A 601 -32.95 3.23 -23.89
CA PHE A 601 -33.40 2.78 -22.57
C PHE A 601 -34.81 3.32 -22.31
N PHE A 602 -35.78 2.43 -22.14
CA PHE A 602 -37.17 2.76 -21.87
C PHE A 602 -37.48 2.68 -20.40
N PHE A 603 -37.88 3.78 -19.79
CA PHE A 603 -38.13 3.84 -18.35
C PHE A 603 -39.62 3.82 -18.02
N GLU A 604 -39.95 3.28 -16.85
CA GLU A 604 -41.32 3.15 -16.33
C GLU A 604 -42.09 4.47 -16.30
N ASN A 605 -41.44 5.61 -16.18
CA ASN A 605 -42.02 6.94 -16.19
C ASN A 605 -42.33 7.48 -17.61
N GLY A 606 -42.14 6.68 -18.65
CA GLY A 606 -42.40 7.06 -20.04
C GLY A 606 -41.30 7.91 -20.67
N LYS A 607 -40.16 8.06 -20.05
CA LYS A 607 -38.94 8.65 -20.62
C LYS A 607 -38.16 7.62 -21.42
N VAL A 608 -37.44 8.12 -22.43
CA VAL A 608 -36.53 7.30 -23.25
C VAL A 608 -35.18 8.02 -23.34
N ALA A 609 -34.11 7.30 -23.03
CA ALA A 609 -32.71 7.78 -23.15
C ALA A 609 -32.06 7.08 -24.34
N ARG A 610 -31.41 7.83 -25.23
CA ARG A 610 -30.57 7.29 -26.30
C ARG A 610 -29.11 7.55 -26.02
N VAL A 611 -28.34 6.48 -25.91
CA VAL A 611 -26.92 6.53 -25.51
C VAL A 611 -26.07 5.78 -26.54
N PRO A 612 -24.97 6.36 -27.07
CA PRO A 612 -24.12 5.67 -28.02
C PRO A 612 -23.43 4.47 -27.33
N LEU A 613 -23.31 3.36 -28.05
CA LEU A 613 -22.69 2.14 -27.54
C LEU A 613 -21.21 2.38 -27.12
N SER A 614 -20.52 3.31 -27.80
CA SER A 614 -19.16 3.76 -27.47
C SER A 614 -19.03 4.30 -26.03
N ALA A 615 -20.11 4.75 -25.39
CA ALA A 615 -20.10 5.17 -23.99
C ALA A 615 -19.78 4.01 -23.01
N TYR A 616 -19.92 2.77 -23.44
CA TYR A 616 -19.61 1.56 -22.67
C TYR A 616 -18.23 0.96 -23.01
N GLN A 617 -17.54 1.51 -24.00
CA GLN A 617 -16.17 1.16 -24.31
C GLN A 617 -15.23 1.64 -23.19
N THR A 618 -14.27 0.82 -22.77
CA THR A 618 -13.32 1.16 -21.73
C THR A 618 -11.89 0.87 -22.18
N VAL A 619 -10.96 1.75 -21.88
CA VAL A 619 -9.53 1.58 -22.19
C VAL A 619 -8.94 0.39 -21.39
N THR A 620 -9.43 0.19 -20.17
CA THR A 620 -9.06 -0.97 -19.34
C THR A 620 -10.15 -2.02 -19.43
N ARG A 621 -9.78 -3.32 -19.36
CA ARG A 621 -10.74 -4.44 -19.36
C ARG A 621 -11.58 -4.51 -18.08
N ARG A 622 -12.40 -3.48 -17.84
CA ARG A 622 -13.33 -3.47 -16.70
C ARG A 622 -14.47 -4.45 -16.95
N LYS A 623 -14.63 -5.40 -16.05
CA LYS A 623 -15.70 -6.41 -16.11
C LYS A 623 -17.06 -5.87 -15.66
N LYS A 624 -17.13 -4.84 -14.84
CA LYS A 624 -18.35 -4.26 -14.25
C LYS A 624 -18.33 -2.73 -14.38
N LEU A 625 -19.38 -2.17 -14.93
CA LEU A 625 -19.61 -0.73 -15.05
C LEU A 625 -20.84 -0.33 -14.24
N THR A 626 -20.66 0.51 -13.23
CA THR A 626 -21.73 1.09 -12.42
C THR A 626 -22.30 2.33 -13.08
N GLY A 627 -23.56 2.68 -12.79
CA GLY A 627 -24.22 3.82 -13.40
C GLY A 627 -24.37 3.67 -14.92
N ALA A 628 -24.70 2.45 -15.36
CA ALA A 628 -24.84 2.13 -16.78
C ALA A 628 -26.05 2.79 -17.44
N TYR A 629 -27.07 3.18 -16.67
CA TYR A 629 -28.23 3.97 -17.09
C TYR A 629 -28.78 4.73 -15.87
N SER A 630 -29.84 5.56 -16.07
CA SER A 630 -30.42 6.39 -15.01
C SER A 630 -31.10 5.58 -13.90
N ASP A 631 -30.91 5.98 -12.66
CA ASP A 631 -31.51 5.45 -11.44
C ASP A 631 -32.86 6.08 -11.06
N LYS A 632 -33.31 7.08 -11.82
CA LYS A 632 -34.50 7.91 -11.48
C LYS A 632 -35.84 7.22 -11.75
N SER A 633 -35.83 6.15 -12.50
CA SER A 633 -37.03 5.34 -12.80
C SER A 633 -36.61 3.93 -13.18
N PRO A 634 -37.38 2.88 -12.82
CA PRO A 634 -37.08 1.52 -13.24
C PRO A 634 -36.95 1.40 -14.77
N LEU A 635 -35.90 0.68 -15.21
CA LEU A 635 -35.74 0.33 -16.62
C LEU A 635 -36.74 -0.79 -16.98
N LYS A 636 -37.40 -0.65 -18.10
CA LYS A 636 -38.40 -1.61 -18.59
C LYS A 636 -37.93 -2.39 -19.82
N ASP A 637 -37.23 -1.70 -20.70
CA ASP A 637 -36.78 -2.32 -21.96
C ASP A 637 -35.52 -1.63 -22.49
N VAL A 638 -34.75 -2.32 -23.34
CA VAL A 638 -33.61 -1.77 -24.05
C VAL A 638 -33.64 -2.22 -25.50
N LEU A 639 -33.48 -1.28 -26.44
CA LEU A 639 -33.40 -1.55 -27.86
C LEU A 639 -32.02 -1.11 -28.38
N PHE A 640 -31.38 -1.96 -29.14
CA PHE A 640 -30.16 -1.61 -29.87
C PHE A 640 -30.52 -1.15 -31.30
N LEU A 641 -29.94 -0.01 -31.69
CA LEU A 641 -30.02 0.50 -33.05
C LEU A 641 -28.63 0.50 -33.70
N PRO A 642 -28.41 -0.21 -34.80
CA PRO A 642 -27.18 -0.11 -35.58
C PRO A 642 -26.89 1.32 -36.01
N GLU A 643 -25.63 1.61 -36.31
CA GLU A 643 -25.21 2.95 -36.73
C GLU A 643 -25.91 3.38 -38.01
N GLY A 644 -26.39 4.62 -38.03
CA GLY A 644 -27.10 5.20 -39.18
C GLY A 644 -28.51 4.63 -39.44
N THR A 645 -29.03 3.78 -38.54
CA THR A 645 -30.41 3.27 -38.64
C THR A 645 -31.32 4.00 -37.70
N GLU A 646 -32.57 4.25 -38.21
CA GLU A 646 -33.67 4.79 -37.42
C GLU A 646 -34.89 3.87 -37.62
N GLU A 647 -35.60 3.63 -36.51
CA GLU A 647 -36.74 2.71 -36.52
C GLU A 647 -38.00 3.36 -35.99
N GLU A 648 -39.17 2.83 -36.42
CA GLU A 648 -40.42 3.10 -35.77
C GLU A 648 -40.65 2.17 -34.62
N VAL A 649 -40.80 2.73 -33.42
CA VAL A 649 -40.95 1.99 -32.16
C VAL A 649 -42.31 2.29 -31.53
N VAL A 650 -42.93 1.25 -31.00
CA VAL A 650 -44.19 1.33 -30.27
C VAL A 650 -43.92 1.14 -28.78
N LEU A 651 -44.22 2.16 -27.97
CA LEU A 651 -44.14 2.10 -26.51
C LEU A 651 -45.55 1.83 -25.94
N TYR A 652 -45.64 0.76 -25.14
CA TYR A 652 -46.89 0.33 -24.51
C TYR A 652 -46.93 0.75 -23.03
N SER A 653 -48.16 0.99 -22.54
CA SER A 653 -48.38 1.31 -21.12
C SER A 653 -49.39 0.39 -20.47
N THR A 654 -49.35 0.32 -19.15
CA THR A 654 -50.30 -0.46 -18.32
C THR A 654 -51.74 0.04 -18.39
N GLU A 655 -52.00 1.23 -19.00
CA GLU A 655 -53.34 1.72 -19.35
C GLU A 655 -53.90 1.02 -20.61
N GLY A 656 -53.08 0.18 -21.28
CA GLY A 656 -53.45 -0.41 -22.58
C GLY A 656 -53.33 0.57 -23.74
N ARG A 657 -52.49 1.61 -23.62
CA ARG A 657 -52.19 2.55 -24.69
C ARG A 657 -50.90 2.18 -25.39
N ALA A 658 -50.85 2.45 -26.69
CA ALA A 658 -49.68 2.37 -27.52
C ALA A 658 -49.33 3.73 -28.10
N LEU A 659 -48.06 4.05 -28.19
CA LEU A 659 -47.52 5.26 -28.81
C LEU A 659 -46.46 4.86 -29.83
N LEU A 660 -46.74 5.12 -31.11
CA LEU A 660 -45.81 4.91 -32.21
C LEU A 660 -45.03 6.21 -32.48
N PHE A 661 -43.70 6.13 -32.47
CA PHE A 661 -42.81 7.26 -32.75
C PHE A 661 -41.57 6.80 -33.50
N GLN A 662 -40.86 7.75 -34.12
CA GLN A 662 -39.58 7.54 -34.78
C GLN A 662 -38.45 7.77 -33.79
N THR A 663 -37.40 6.96 -33.86
CA THR A 663 -36.25 7.04 -32.96
C THR A 663 -35.37 8.28 -33.19
N ASP A 664 -35.44 8.90 -34.40
CA ASP A 664 -34.76 10.16 -34.73
C ASP A 664 -35.17 11.33 -33.83
N GLY A 665 -36.45 11.30 -33.33
CA GLY A 665 -36.95 12.26 -32.35
C GLY A 665 -36.30 12.19 -30.98
N ILE A 666 -35.44 11.19 -30.68
CA ILE A 666 -34.76 11.02 -29.39
C ILE A 666 -33.31 11.47 -29.49
N PRO A 667 -32.93 12.59 -28.84
CA PRO A 667 -31.56 13.11 -28.92
C PRO A 667 -30.54 12.15 -28.28
N VAL A 668 -29.44 11.91 -28.97
CA VAL A 668 -28.32 11.12 -28.46
C VAL A 668 -27.61 11.88 -27.32
N LYS A 669 -27.38 11.21 -26.17
CA LYS A 669 -26.67 11.75 -25.00
C LYS A 669 -25.47 10.88 -24.68
N THR A 670 -24.31 11.48 -24.56
CA THR A 670 -23.04 10.76 -24.25
C THR A 670 -22.92 10.27 -22.79
N THR A 671 -23.71 10.90 -21.89
CA THR A 671 -23.69 10.52 -20.47
C THR A 671 -24.60 9.31 -20.25
N ARG A 672 -24.06 8.21 -19.78
CA ARG A 672 -24.77 6.94 -19.53
C ARG A 672 -25.95 7.08 -18.57
N SER A 673 -25.80 7.84 -17.48
CA SER A 673 -26.83 8.05 -16.44
C SER A 673 -27.90 9.10 -16.84
N THR A 674 -27.99 9.47 -18.11
CA THR A 674 -29.01 10.42 -18.59
C THR A 674 -30.43 9.90 -18.36
N GLN A 675 -31.35 10.77 -17.91
CA GLN A 675 -32.77 10.43 -17.75
C GLN A 675 -33.52 10.37 -19.09
N GLY A 676 -32.89 10.79 -20.18
CA GLY A 676 -33.54 10.90 -21.50
C GLY A 676 -34.58 12.00 -21.57
N VAL A 677 -35.48 11.87 -22.55
CA VAL A 677 -36.58 12.80 -22.83
C VAL A 677 -37.92 12.14 -22.55
N GLN A 678 -38.94 12.93 -22.21
CA GLN A 678 -40.29 12.42 -22.05
C GLN A 678 -40.84 12.07 -23.45
N VAL A 679 -41.22 10.81 -23.63
CA VAL A 679 -41.82 10.30 -24.88
C VAL A 679 -43.32 10.06 -24.68
N MET A 680 -43.68 9.29 -23.64
CA MET A 680 -45.08 9.00 -23.36
C MET A 680 -45.54 9.76 -22.10
N THR A 681 -46.63 10.52 -22.24
CA THR A 681 -47.31 11.17 -21.11
C THR A 681 -48.23 10.17 -20.43
N LEU A 682 -47.93 9.81 -19.20
CA LEU A 682 -48.69 8.84 -18.41
C LEU A 682 -49.54 9.53 -17.35
N LYS A 683 -50.75 9.01 -17.08
CA LYS A 683 -51.56 9.42 -15.92
C LYS A 683 -50.94 8.83 -14.64
N LYS A 684 -51.19 9.44 -13.48
CA LYS A 684 -50.52 9.20 -12.21
C LYS A 684 -50.47 7.71 -11.74
N SER A 685 -51.42 6.88 -12.16
CA SER A 685 -51.53 5.46 -11.78
C SER A 685 -50.97 4.49 -12.83
N TYR A 686 -50.55 4.97 -14.00
CA TYR A 686 -50.11 4.13 -15.10
C TYR A 686 -48.61 4.29 -15.38
N LYS A 687 -48.03 3.25 -15.97
CA LYS A 687 -46.61 3.11 -16.21
C LYS A 687 -46.33 2.68 -17.64
N ALA A 688 -45.19 3.04 -18.20
CA ALA A 688 -44.67 2.38 -19.40
C ALA A 688 -44.25 0.96 -19.06
N GLU A 689 -44.51 0.03 -19.97
CA GLU A 689 -44.36 -1.40 -19.69
C GLU A 689 -43.29 -2.06 -20.56
N TYR A 690 -43.37 -1.95 -21.86
CA TYR A 690 -42.39 -2.47 -22.81
C TYR A 690 -42.42 -1.69 -24.12
N ALA A 691 -41.36 -1.85 -24.92
CA ALA A 691 -41.26 -1.23 -26.26
C ALA A 691 -40.89 -2.27 -27.30
N LEU A 692 -41.48 -2.17 -28.48
CA LEU A 692 -41.18 -3.07 -29.61
C LEU A 692 -40.97 -2.27 -30.89
N PRO A 693 -40.03 -2.67 -31.75
CA PRO A 693 -39.99 -2.22 -33.13
C PRO A 693 -41.33 -2.48 -33.80
N LEU A 694 -41.83 -1.52 -34.62
CA LEU A 694 -43.15 -1.64 -35.27
C LEU A 694 -43.27 -2.95 -36.06
N ALA A 695 -42.18 -3.42 -36.67
CA ALA A 695 -42.15 -4.66 -37.43
C ALA A 695 -42.45 -5.92 -36.59
N GLN A 696 -42.27 -5.85 -35.27
CA GLN A 696 -42.56 -6.93 -34.33
C GLN A 696 -43.95 -6.81 -33.68
N THR A 697 -44.72 -5.80 -34.04
CA THR A 697 -46.08 -5.57 -33.53
C THR A 697 -47.13 -6.04 -34.52
N LYS A 698 -48.36 -6.25 -34.03
CA LYS A 698 -49.53 -6.53 -34.87
C LYS A 698 -50.36 -5.27 -35.23
N ILE A 699 -49.78 -4.07 -35.05
CA ILE A 699 -50.45 -2.82 -35.32
C ILE A 699 -50.72 -2.66 -36.83
N VAL A 700 -51.99 -2.66 -37.20
CA VAL A 700 -52.47 -2.47 -38.59
C VAL A 700 -52.67 -0.97 -38.86
N ASN A 701 -53.36 -0.25 -37.98
CA ASN A 701 -53.65 1.17 -38.17
C ASN A 701 -52.58 2.07 -37.53
N ARG A 702 -51.44 2.22 -38.22
CA ARG A 702 -50.30 3.02 -37.75
C ARG A 702 -50.64 4.48 -37.46
N SER A 703 -51.52 5.10 -38.29
CA SER A 703 -51.84 6.53 -38.13
C SER A 703 -52.54 6.86 -36.82
N ARG A 704 -53.24 5.89 -36.22
CA ARG A 704 -53.91 6.02 -34.92
C ARG A 704 -52.95 6.18 -33.75
N TYR A 705 -51.84 5.49 -33.80
CA TYR A 705 -50.87 5.42 -32.68
C TYR A 705 -49.69 6.35 -32.88
N ARG A 706 -49.51 6.90 -34.08
CA ARG A 706 -48.39 7.76 -34.45
C ARG A 706 -48.44 9.09 -33.72
N ALA A 707 -47.36 9.42 -32.99
CA ALA A 707 -47.18 10.72 -32.39
C ALA A 707 -46.99 11.80 -33.46
N ARG A 708 -47.66 12.93 -33.32
CA ARG A 708 -47.43 14.16 -34.13
C ARG A 708 -46.28 14.97 -33.58
N SER A 709 -46.09 14.91 -32.25
CA SER A 709 -45.00 15.52 -31.52
C SER A 709 -44.78 14.75 -30.20
N LEU A 710 -43.59 14.76 -29.68
CA LEU A 710 -43.25 14.16 -28.37
C LEU A 710 -43.14 15.28 -27.32
N PRO A 711 -43.64 15.04 -26.07
CA PRO A 711 -44.34 13.85 -25.59
C PRO A 711 -45.81 13.74 -26.02
N ALA A 712 -46.33 12.52 -26.07
CA ALA A 712 -47.73 12.24 -26.38
C ALA A 712 -48.33 11.16 -25.48
N ALA A 713 -49.66 11.15 -25.30
CA ALA A 713 -50.33 10.19 -24.41
C ALA A 713 -50.58 8.81 -25.08
N GLY A 714 -50.36 8.67 -26.38
CA GLY A 714 -50.73 7.49 -27.13
C GLY A 714 -52.23 7.25 -27.23
N ALA A 715 -52.63 6.17 -27.90
CA ALA A 715 -54.02 5.77 -28.06
C ALA A 715 -54.30 4.38 -27.48
N LEU A 716 -55.51 4.14 -26.98
CA LEU A 716 -55.93 2.81 -26.49
C LEU A 716 -55.83 1.80 -27.64
N VAL A 717 -55.20 0.69 -27.36
CA VAL A 717 -54.99 -0.42 -28.29
C VAL A 717 -56.35 -1.06 -28.58
N LYS A 718 -56.71 -1.18 -29.86
CA LYS A 718 -57.93 -1.85 -30.29
C LYS A 718 -57.72 -3.36 -30.34
N ALA A 719 -58.80 -4.14 -30.25
CA ALA A 719 -58.79 -5.59 -30.29
C ALA A 719 -58.10 -6.15 -31.56
N GLU A 720 -58.23 -5.49 -32.68
CA GLU A 720 -57.59 -5.84 -33.97
C GLU A 720 -56.08 -5.64 -33.99
N ASP A 721 -55.55 -4.78 -33.10
CA ASP A 721 -54.13 -4.44 -32.94
C ASP A 721 -53.53 -5.08 -31.68
N GLN A 722 -54.34 -5.88 -30.92
CA GLN A 722 -53.85 -6.63 -29.76
C GLN A 722 -53.14 -7.89 -30.23
N GLY A 723 -51.89 -8.03 -29.94
CA GLY A 723 -51.17 -9.30 -30.03
C GLY A 723 -51.57 -10.23 -28.91
N ASP A 724 -51.43 -11.55 -29.10
CA ASP A 724 -51.63 -12.51 -28.04
C ASP A 724 -50.69 -12.14 -26.87
N THR A 725 -51.30 -11.96 -25.69
CA THR A 725 -50.65 -11.52 -24.44
C THR A 725 -49.56 -12.45 -23.93
N GLN A 726 -49.27 -13.54 -24.65
CA GLN A 726 -48.33 -14.58 -24.25
C GLN A 726 -46.86 -14.38 -24.72
N MET A 727 -46.58 -13.33 -25.55
CA MET A 727 -45.23 -13.07 -26.07
C MET A 727 -44.49 -11.88 -25.42
N SER A 728 -45.02 -11.27 -24.38
CA SER A 728 -44.49 -10.03 -23.82
C SER A 728 -43.76 -10.22 -22.48
N LEU A 729 -43.06 -11.31 -22.27
CA LEU A 729 -42.12 -11.48 -21.16
C LEU A 729 -40.80 -11.98 -21.76
N LEU A 730 -40.12 -11.13 -22.49
CA LEU A 730 -38.71 -11.23 -22.80
C LEU A 730 -37.90 -10.47 -21.77
#